data_375e7e88494d55a72955af40e3739ac0
#
_entry.id   375e7e88494d55a72955af40e3739ac0
#
_cell.length_a   1.000
_cell.length_b   1.000
_cell.length_c   1.000
_cell.angle_alpha   90.00
_cell.angle_beta   90.00
_cell.angle_gamma   90.00
#
_symmetry.space_group_name_H-M   'P 1'
#
loop_
_entity.id
_entity.type
_entity.pdbx_description
1 polymer ?
#
loop_
_entity_poly.entity_id
_entity_poly.type
_entity_poly.pdbx_seq_one_letter_code
_entity_poly.pdbx_strand_id
1 'polypeptide(L)'
;HVVLDGSLYGIGSGQQDSELYKAMYERDFAGHRFAGGMLDTWNLQSLGPMTAISAGKIYGLSWGNQASSTIFDSSQSATPVIAFLPAAGEVHLTRDGRLLSVQNFTMGNHEVDTRGLPYGIYDVEVEVIVNGRVISKRTQRVNKLFSRGRGVGAPLAWQVWGGSFHMDRWSENGKKTRPAKESWLAGASTSGSLSTLSWAATGYGYDNQAVGETRLTLPLGGAINVNLQNMLASDSSWSSIGSISATLPGGFSSLWVNQEKTRIGNQLRRSDADNRAIGGTLNLNSLWSKLGTFSISYNDDRRYNSHYYTADYYQNVYSGTFGSLGLRAGIQRYNNGDSNANTGKYIALDLSLPLGNWFSAGMTHQNGYTMANLSARKQFDEGTIRTVGANLSRAISGDTGDDKTLSGGAYAQFDARYASGTLNVNSAADGYVNTNLTANGSVGWQGKNIAASGRTDGNAGVIFNTGLEDDGQISAKINGRIFPLNGKRNYLPLSPYGRYEVELQNSKNSLDSYDIVSGRKSRLTLYPGNVAVIEPEVKQMVTVSGRIRAEDGTLLANARINNHIGRTRTDENGEFVMDVDKKYPTIDFRYSGNKTCEVALELNQARGAVWVGDVVCSGLSSWAAVTQTGEENES
;
A
#
# COMPACT_ATOMS: atom_id res chain seq x y z
N HIS A 1 -14.86 2.87 13.98
CA HIS A 1 -14.56 3.08 12.55
C HIS A 1 -15.26 2.04 11.67
N VAL A 2 -15.38 2.34 10.39
CA VAL A 2 -15.90 1.41 9.39
C VAL A 2 -14.73 0.93 8.53
N VAL A 3 -14.71 -0.36 8.24
CA VAL A 3 -13.72 -0.97 7.37
C VAL A 3 -14.44 -1.56 6.16
N LEU A 4 -14.02 -1.17 4.97
CA LEU A 4 -14.49 -1.70 3.70
C LEU A 4 -13.28 -2.26 2.93
N ASP A 5 -13.42 -3.45 2.37
CA ASP A 5 -12.38 -4.10 1.57
C ASP A 5 -13.02 -4.88 0.42
N GLY A 6 -12.52 -4.67 -0.78
CA GLY A 6 -13.02 -5.29 -1.98
C GLY A 6 -12.04 -5.20 -3.14
N SER A 7 -12.37 -5.82 -4.26
CA SER A 7 -11.58 -5.75 -5.48
C SER A 7 -12.43 -5.41 -6.69
N LEU A 8 -11.82 -4.73 -7.65
CA LEU A 8 -12.35 -4.50 -8.98
C LEU A 8 -11.23 -4.81 -9.98
N TYR A 9 -11.46 -5.78 -10.84
CA TYR A 9 -10.48 -6.30 -11.77
C TYR A 9 -11.05 -6.40 -13.19
N GLY A 10 -10.18 -6.28 -14.20
CA GLY A 10 -10.53 -6.50 -15.60
C GLY A 10 -11.43 -5.43 -16.20
N ILE A 11 -11.28 -4.17 -15.79
CA ILE A 11 -12.06 -3.04 -16.31
C ILE A 11 -11.85 -2.91 -17.82
N GLY A 12 -12.95 -2.93 -18.58
CA GLY A 12 -12.91 -2.82 -20.04
C GLY A 12 -12.61 -4.14 -20.77
N SER A 13 -12.36 -5.23 -20.05
CA SER A 13 -12.27 -6.58 -20.59
C SER A 13 -13.63 -7.29 -20.48
N GLY A 14 -13.85 -8.33 -21.31
CA GLY A 14 -15.04 -9.17 -21.20
C GLY A 14 -15.09 -10.03 -19.92
N GLN A 15 -14.10 -9.92 -19.05
CA GLN A 15 -13.96 -10.65 -17.78
C GLN A 15 -13.86 -9.70 -16.59
N GLN A 16 -14.71 -8.69 -16.55
CA GLN A 16 -14.78 -7.78 -15.42
C GLN A 16 -15.32 -8.49 -14.19
N ASP A 17 -14.60 -8.39 -13.07
CA ASP A 17 -15.01 -8.94 -11.78
C ASP A 17 -14.92 -7.86 -10.69
N SER A 18 -15.92 -7.86 -9.82
CA SER A 18 -15.97 -6.94 -8.67
C SER A 18 -16.53 -7.66 -7.46
N GLU A 19 -15.82 -7.64 -6.35
CA GLU A 19 -16.23 -8.31 -5.14
C GLU A 19 -15.95 -7.47 -3.89
N LEU A 20 -16.93 -7.40 -2.99
CA LEU A 20 -16.77 -6.84 -1.65
C LEU A 20 -16.48 -7.99 -0.67
N TYR A 21 -15.33 -7.93 -0.01
CA TYR A 21 -14.88 -8.98 0.91
C TYR A 21 -15.26 -8.70 2.35
N LYS A 22 -15.30 -7.43 2.75
CA LYS A 22 -15.52 -7.00 4.12
C LYS A 22 -16.23 -5.66 4.16
N ALA A 23 -17.23 -5.54 5.04
CA ALA A 23 -17.93 -4.30 5.37
C ALA A 23 -18.38 -4.38 6.82
N MET A 24 -17.61 -3.78 7.74
CA MET A 24 -17.89 -3.88 9.17
C MET A 24 -17.71 -2.55 9.90
N TYR A 25 -18.47 -2.39 10.95
CA TYR A 25 -18.26 -1.36 11.96
C TYR A 25 -17.48 -1.95 13.12
N GLU A 26 -16.46 -1.23 13.58
CA GLU A 26 -15.63 -1.63 14.72
C GLU A 26 -15.54 -0.49 15.72
N ARG A 27 -15.70 -0.82 17.00
CA ARG A 27 -15.58 0.12 18.11
C ARG A 27 -14.80 -0.51 19.26
N ASP A 28 -13.91 0.28 19.83
CA ASP A 28 -13.25 -0.03 21.08
C ASP A 28 -14.03 0.60 22.24
N PHE A 29 -14.29 -0.19 23.27
CA PHE A 29 -15.02 0.23 24.46
C PHE A 29 -14.48 -0.48 25.70
N ALA A 30 -14.08 0.30 26.70
CA ALA A 30 -13.59 -0.21 27.99
C ALA A 30 -12.48 -1.29 27.88
N GLY A 31 -11.55 -1.12 26.94
CA GLY A 31 -10.46 -2.07 26.68
C GLY A 31 -10.88 -3.33 25.91
N HIS A 32 -12.12 -3.37 25.43
CA HIS A 32 -12.64 -4.43 24.59
C HIS A 32 -12.98 -3.89 23.21
N ARG A 33 -12.79 -4.71 22.19
CA ARG A 33 -13.18 -4.41 20.84
C ARG A 33 -14.46 -5.15 20.48
N PHE A 34 -15.37 -4.44 19.87
CA PHE A 34 -16.59 -4.96 19.30
C PHE A 34 -16.62 -4.66 17.80
N ALA A 35 -16.93 -5.64 16.98
CA ALA A 35 -17.11 -5.47 15.55
C ALA A 35 -18.39 -6.16 15.08
N GLY A 36 -19.07 -5.55 14.10
CA GLY A 36 -20.31 -6.10 13.54
C GLY A 36 -20.50 -5.71 12.09
N GLY A 37 -21.11 -6.61 11.33
CA GLY A 37 -21.35 -6.46 9.91
C GLY A 37 -20.90 -7.66 9.10
N MET A 38 -20.44 -7.42 7.88
CA MET A 38 -19.83 -8.44 7.03
C MET A 38 -18.36 -8.59 7.43
N LEU A 39 -18.05 -9.62 8.20
CA LEU A 39 -16.71 -9.95 8.68
C LEU A 39 -16.02 -10.85 7.66
N ASP A 40 -14.71 -10.77 7.64
CA ASP A 40 -13.86 -11.68 6.86
C ASP A 40 -13.27 -12.76 7.78
N THR A 41 -13.30 -14.02 7.36
CA THR A 41 -12.67 -15.13 8.08
C THR A 41 -11.19 -14.87 8.35
N TRP A 42 -10.49 -14.22 7.44
CA TRP A 42 -9.06 -13.93 7.59
C TRP A 42 -8.76 -12.92 8.71
N ASN A 43 -9.67 -12.00 8.97
CA ASN A 43 -9.50 -11.07 10.10
C ASN A 43 -9.65 -11.79 11.44
N LEU A 44 -10.53 -12.77 11.52
CA LEU A 44 -10.68 -13.60 12.72
C LEU A 44 -9.44 -14.46 12.97
N GLN A 45 -8.70 -14.82 11.93
CA GLN A 45 -7.43 -15.55 12.02
C GLN A 45 -6.28 -14.73 12.63
N SER A 46 -6.44 -13.44 12.81
CA SER A 46 -5.39 -12.60 13.41
C SER A 46 -4.98 -13.03 14.81
N LEU A 47 -5.89 -13.62 15.57
CA LEU A 47 -5.64 -14.10 16.92
C LEU A 47 -5.32 -15.60 16.99
N GLY A 48 -6.01 -16.40 16.20
CA GLY A 48 -5.82 -17.85 16.17
C GLY A 48 -6.12 -18.44 14.80
N PRO A 49 -5.58 -19.61 14.49
CA PRO A 49 -5.74 -20.23 13.17
C PRO A 49 -7.19 -20.66 12.92
N MET A 50 -7.67 -20.51 11.69
CA MET A 50 -8.96 -20.99 11.20
C MET A 50 -8.78 -21.58 9.80
N THR A 51 -8.06 -22.68 9.67
CA THR A 51 -7.65 -23.24 8.39
C THR A 51 -8.66 -24.22 7.79
N ALA A 52 -9.64 -24.67 8.57
CA ALA A 52 -10.67 -25.61 8.09
C ALA A 52 -11.75 -24.93 7.22
N ILE A 53 -11.87 -23.60 7.28
CA ILE A 53 -12.78 -22.83 6.43
C ILE A 53 -11.98 -22.02 5.41
N SER A 54 -12.43 -22.07 4.16
CA SER A 54 -11.93 -21.22 3.08
C SER A 54 -12.40 -19.77 3.28
N ALA A 55 -11.89 -18.86 2.45
CA ALA A 55 -12.39 -17.50 2.40
C ALA A 55 -13.90 -17.50 2.20
N GLY A 56 -14.62 -16.79 3.06
CA GLY A 56 -16.08 -16.71 3.05
C GLY A 56 -16.54 -15.44 3.75
N LYS A 57 -17.82 -15.13 3.58
CA LYS A 57 -18.44 -13.94 4.17
C LYS A 57 -19.20 -14.35 5.41
N ILE A 58 -18.95 -13.67 6.53
CA ILE A 58 -19.64 -13.87 7.79
C ILE A 58 -20.43 -12.60 8.10
N TYR A 59 -21.75 -12.72 8.17
CA TYR A 59 -22.61 -11.64 8.63
C TYR A 59 -22.88 -11.85 10.13
N GLY A 60 -22.17 -11.09 10.95
CA GLY A 60 -22.22 -11.36 12.38
C GLY A 60 -21.47 -10.35 13.23
N LEU A 61 -21.10 -10.79 14.40
CA LEU A 61 -20.50 -10.02 15.46
C LEU A 61 -19.20 -10.67 15.95
N SER A 62 -18.26 -9.85 16.37
CA SER A 62 -17.01 -10.26 17.02
C SER A 62 -16.74 -9.39 18.24
N TRP A 63 -16.30 -9.99 19.33
CA TRP A 63 -15.96 -9.30 20.57
C TRP A 63 -14.70 -9.89 21.19
N GLY A 64 -13.81 -9.04 21.69
CA GLY A 64 -12.56 -9.49 22.29
C GLY A 64 -11.79 -8.38 22.98
N ASN A 65 -10.68 -8.74 23.61
CA ASN A 65 -9.80 -7.79 24.29
C ASN A 65 -8.60 -7.33 23.40
N GLN A 66 -8.65 -7.63 22.12
CA GLN A 66 -7.68 -7.13 21.15
C GLN A 66 -8.01 -5.71 20.73
N ALA A 67 -6.97 -4.91 20.53
CA ALA A 67 -7.10 -3.51 20.17
C ALA A 67 -7.63 -3.27 18.75
N SER A 68 -7.56 -4.25 17.87
CA SER A 68 -7.99 -4.14 16.46
C SER A 68 -8.19 -5.52 15.85
N SER A 69 -9.21 -5.66 15.02
CA SER A 69 -9.41 -6.84 14.18
C SER A 69 -8.45 -6.88 13.00
N THR A 70 -7.94 -5.71 12.60
CA THR A 70 -6.97 -5.58 11.52
C THR A 70 -5.63 -5.18 12.12
N ILE A 71 -4.73 -6.16 12.26
CA ILE A 71 -3.38 -5.90 12.71
C ILE A 71 -2.52 -5.75 11.47
N PHE A 72 -1.97 -4.56 11.28
CA PHE A 72 -1.01 -4.30 10.22
C PHE A 72 0.40 -4.65 10.73
N ASP A 73 1.05 -5.56 10.03
CA ASP A 73 2.45 -5.93 10.27
C ASP A 73 3.23 -5.77 8.98
N SER A 74 4.31 -5.02 9.06
CA SER A 74 5.21 -4.77 7.95
C SER A 74 6.25 -5.87 7.74
N SER A 75 6.16 -7.01 8.44
CA SER A 75 7.07 -8.13 8.24
C SER A 75 6.82 -8.86 6.93
N GLN A 76 7.89 -9.28 6.29
CA GLN A 76 7.83 -10.20 5.14
C GLN A 76 7.55 -11.63 5.60
N SER A 77 7.04 -12.45 4.69
CA SER A 77 6.90 -13.89 4.93
C SER A 77 8.27 -14.53 5.22
N ALA A 78 8.34 -15.37 6.25
CA ALA A 78 9.56 -16.10 6.58
C ALA A 78 9.95 -17.10 5.47
N THR A 79 9.00 -17.58 4.69
CA THR A 79 9.24 -18.30 3.44
C THR A 79 9.11 -17.30 2.29
N PRO A 80 10.18 -16.99 1.56
CA PRO A 80 10.10 -16.01 0.48
C PRO A 80 9.18 -16.51 -0.65
N VAL A 81 8.34 -15.63 -1.15
CA VAL A 81 7.55 -15.85 -2.36
C VAL A 81 8.33 -15.29 -3.53
N ILE A 82 8.77 -16.16 -4.43
CA ILE A 82 9.65 -15.78 -5.54
C ILE A 82 8.94 -15.97 -6.86
N ALA A 83 9.03 -14.97 -7.73
CA ALA A 83 8.51 -15.00 -9.09
C ALA A 83 9.63 -14.69 -10.10
N PHE A 84 9.69 -15.49 -11.15
CA PHE A 84 10.55 -15.22 -12.29
C PHE A 84 9.72 -14.65 -13.43
N LEU A 85 10.17 -13.51 -13.96
CA LEU A 85 9.57 -12.85 -15.10
C LEU A 85 10.55 -12.90 -16.30
N PRO A 86 10.18 -13.51 -17.41
CA PRO A 86 11.01 -13.52 -18.62
C PRO A 86 11.07 -12.15 -19.32
N ALA A 87 10.13 -11.27 -19.02
CA ALA A 87 10.08 -9.86 -19.43
C ALA A 87 9.40 -9.07 -18.32
N ALA A 88 9.41 -7.75 -18.40
CA ALA A 88 8.69 -6.91 -17.44
C ALA A 88 7.19 -7.23 -17.48
N GLY A 89 6.57 -7.33 -16.31
CA GLY A 89 5.19 -7.74 -16.19
C GLY A 89 4.65 -7.62 -14.77
N GLU A 90 3.54 -8.29 -14.52
CA GLU A 90 2.82 -8.29 -13.26
C GLU A 90 2.91 -9.64 -12.56
N VAL A 91 2.92 -9.60 -11.24
CA VAL A 91 2.73 -10.77 -10.39
C VAL A 91 1.46 -10.58 -9.58
N HIS A 92 0.52 -11.49 -9.73
CA HIS A 92 -0.71 -11.52 -8.96
C HIS A 92 -0.61 -12.60 -7.89
N LEU A 93 -0.94 -12.24 -6.66
CA LEU A 93 -1.07 -13.17 -5.55
C LEU A 93 -2.55 -13.37 -5.24
N THR A 94 -2.99 -14.62 -5.32
CA THR A 94 -4.39 -15.00 -5.08
C THR A 94 -4.44 -16.07 -4.00
N ARG A 95 -5.39 -15.95 -3.07
CA ARG A 95 -5.69 -16.96 -2.07
C ARG A 95 -7.17 -17.29 -2.11
N ASP A 96 -7.50 -18.56 -2.25
CA ASP A 96 -8.90 -19.06 -2.29
C ASP A 96 -9.79 -18.27 -3.27
N GLY A 97 -9.23 -17.94 -4.45
CA GLY A 97 -9.91 -17.13 -5.47
C GLY A 97 -9.94 -15.63 -5.24
N ARG A 98 -9.46 -15.14 -4.09
CA ARG A 98 -9.38 -13.71 -3.76
C ARG A 98 -8.02 -13.14 -4.12
N LEU A 99 -8.01 -12.09 -4.94
CA LEU A 99 -6.82 -11.34 -5.28
C LEU A 99 -6.31 -10.55 -4.06
N LEU A 100 -5.07 -10.84 -3.63
CA LEU A 100 -4.44 -10.19 -2.48
C LEU A 100 -3.53 -9.04 -2.87
N SER A 101 -2.80 -9.18 -3.99
CA SER A 101 -1.78 -8.22 -4.39
C SER A 101 -1.52 -8.30 -5.88
N VAL A 102 -1.28 -7.14 -6.49
CA VAL A 102 -0.75 -6.98 -7.85
C VAL A 102 0.51 -6.15 -7.76
N GLN A 103 1.63 -6.70 -8.22
CA GLN A 103 2.92 -6.04 -8.16
C GLN A 103 3.60 -6.07 -9.52
N ASN A 104 4.24 -4.96 -9.89
CA ASN A 104 4.95 -4.83 -11.16
C ASN A 104 6.44 -5.05 -10.95
N PHE A 105 7.03 -5.88 -11.78
CA PHE A 105 8.45 -6.19 -11.77
C PHE A 105 9.06 -6.07 -13.15
N THR A 106 10.34 -5.77 -13.17
CA THR A 106 11.19 -5.89 -14.36
C THR A 106 11.49 -7.36 -14.65
N MET A 107 12.13 -7.64 -15.77
CA MET A 107 12.65 -8.97 -16.09
C MET A 107 13.53 -9.49 -14.95
N GLY A 108 13.45 -10.77 -14.68
CA GLY A 108 14.33 -11.49 -13.76
C GLY A 108 13.60 -12.16 -12.61
N ASN A 109 14.38 -12.58 -11.62
CA ASN A 109 13.87 -13.23 -10.42
C ASN A 109 13.66 -12.21 -9.31
N HIS A 110 12.47 -12.16 -8.75
CA HIS A 110 12.08 -11.19 -7.74
C HIS A 110 11.42 -11.84 -6.54
N GLU A 111 11.74 -11.35 -5.37
CA GLU A 111 10.97 -11.64 -4.17
C GLU A 111 9.74 -10.72 -4.14
N VAL A 112 8.57 -11.34 -4.05
CA VAL A 112 7.29 -10.62 -4.02
C VAL A 112 7.10 -10.02 -2.63
N ASP A 113 6.63 -8.79 -2.57
CA ASP A 113 6.32 -8.12 -1.30
C ASP A 113 5.11 -8.77 -0.63
N THR A 114 5.34 -9.37 0.52
CA THR A 114 4.32 -10.07 1.31
C THR A 114 3.87 -9.30 2.55
N ARG A 115 4.36 -8.07 2.75
CA ARG A 115 4.04 -7.25 3.94
C ARG A 115 2.56 -6.99 4.12
N GLY A 116 1.84 -6.77 3.02
CA GLY A 116 0.40 -6.53 3.03
C GLY A 116 -0.47 -7.78 3.14
N LEU A 117 0.10 -8.97 3.17
CA LEU A 117 -0.65 -10.22 3.21
C LEU A 117 -1.16 -10.54 4.63
N PRO A 118 -2.29 -11.27 4.74
CA PRO A 118 -2.81 -11.75 6.00
C PRO A 118 -1.82 -12.64 6.76
N TYR A 119 -1.97 -12.67 8.08
CA TYR A 119 -1.20 -13.59 8.93
C TYR A 119 -1.60 -15.04 8.71
N GLY A 120 -0.66 -15.91 8.95
CA GLY A 120 -0.85 -17.35 8.96
C GLY A 120 0.18 -18.09 8.10
N ILE A 121 0.05 -19.41 8.12
CA ILE A 121 0.74 -20.32 7.22
C ILE A 121 -0.29 -20.82 6.23
N TYR A 122 -0.18 -20.43 4.97
CA TYR A 122 -1.14 -20.78 3.94
C TYR A 122 -0.50 -20.72 2.56
N ASP A 123 -1.17 -21.31 1.59
CA ASP A 123 -0.73 -21.27 0.21
C ASP A 123 -1.39 -20.12 -0.54
N VAL A 124 -0.59 -19.46 -1.36
CA VAL A 124 -1.03 -18.48 -2.35
C VAL A 124 -0.72 -18.98 -3.74
N GLU A 125 -1.60 -18.67 -4.65
CA GLU A 125 -1.38 -18.88 -6.06
C GLU A 125 -0.65 -17.64 -6.60
N VAL A 126 0.51 -17.88 -7.22
CA VAL A 126 1.37 -16.86 -7.80
C VAL A 126 1.22 -16.94 -9.31
N GLU A 127 0.57 -15.97 -9.90
CA GLU A 127 0.42 -15.84 -11.34
C GLU A 127 1.38 -14.77 -11.85
N VAL A 128 2.20 -15.15 -12.83
CA VAL A 128 3.08 -14.23 -13.55
C VAL A 128 2.43 -13.88 -14.88
N ILE A 129 2.17 -12.60 -15.08
CA ILE A 129 1.50 -12.08 -16.26
C ILE A 129 2.48 -11.19 -17.02
N VAL A 130 2.77 -11.57 -18.25
CA VAL A 130 3.57 -10.79 -19.18
C VAL A 130 2.73 -10.48 -20.41
N ASN A 131 2.65 -9.20 -20.75
CA ASN A 131 1.88 -8.74 -21.91
C ASN A 131 0.41 -9.19 -21.89
N GLY A 132 -0.20 -9.17 -20.71
CA GLY A 132 -1.60 -9.57 -20.52
C GLY A 132 -1.88 -11.07 -20.55
N ARG A 133 -0.85 -11.90 -20.72
CA ARG A 133 -0.98 -13.37 -20.69
C ARG A 133 -0.37 -13.95 -19.42
N VAL A 134 -1.07 -14.90 -18.83
CA VAL A 134 -0.54 -15.69 -17.72
C VAL A 134 0.48 -16.68 -18.28
N ILE A 135 1.76 -16.45 -17.98
CA ILE A 135 2.87 -17.30 -18.44
C ILE A 135 3.27 -18.36 -17.42
N SER A 136 2.94 -18.14 -16.15
CA SER A 136 3.23 -19.06 -15.06
C SER A 136 2.19 -18.91 -13.98
N LYS A 137 1.72 -20.05 -13.47
CA LYS A 137 0.81 -20.13 -12.34
C LYS A 137 1.30 -21.22 -11.40
N ARG A 138 1.62 -20.84 -10.17
CA ARG A 138 2.21 -21.73 -9.18
C ARG A 138 1.64 -21.47 -7.81
N THR A 139 1.60 -22.51 -6.99
CA THR A 139 1.28 -22.39 -5.57
C THR A 139 2.56 -22.26 -4.77
N GLN A 140 2.62 -21.24 -3.91
CA GLN A 140 3.74 -21.03 -2.98
C GLN A 140 3.23 -20.80 -1.57
N ARG A 141 4.04 -21.19 -0.58
CA ARG A 141 3.71 -21.06 0.84
C ARG A 141 4.05 -19.68 1.36
N VAL A 142 3.09 -19.03 1.99
CA VAL A 142 3.28 -17.86 2.83
C VAL A 142 3.39 -18.34 4.28
N ASN A 143 4.41 -17.87 4.97
CA ASN A 143 4.62 -18.09 6.39
C ASN A 143 4.78 -16.73 7.06
N LYS A 144 3.67 -16.10 7.37
CA LYS A 144 3.62 -14.80 8.00
C LYS A 144 3.06 -14.95 9.40
N LEU A 145 3.98 -15.01 10.35
CA LEU A 145 3.65 -15.24 11.74
C LEU A 145 3.41 -13.93 12.47
N PHE A 146 2.39 -13.97 13.28
CA PHE A 146 2.13 -12.90 14.21
C PHE A 146 3.02 -13.05 15.43
N SER A 147 4.16 -12.42 15.44
CA SER A 147 5.00 -12.28 16.62
C SER A 147 4.83 -10.88 17.21
N ARG A 148 3.75 -10.63 17.92
CA ARG A 148 3.82 -9.58 18.93
C ARG A 148 4.77 -10.07 19.99
N GLY A 149 5.90 -9.42 20.14
CA GLY A 149 6.73 -9.52 21.32
C GLY A 149 5.92 -9.02 22.53
N ARG A 150 5.01 -9.84 23.00
CA ARG A 150 4.38 -9.63 24.30
C ARG A 150 5.42 -9.97 25.32
N GLY A 151 5.84 -8.96 26.08
CA GLY A 151 6.71 -9.18 27.22
C GLY A 151 6.12 -10.25 28.15
N VAL A 152 6.98 -10.94 28.86
CA VAL A 152 6.59 -11.86 29.93
C VAL A 152 5.58 -11.15 30.85
N GLY A 153 4.37 -11.73 31.03
CA GLY A 153 3.31 -11.15 31.85
C GLY A 153 2.25 -10.33 31.10
N ALA A 154 2.27 -10.28 29.77
CA ALA A 154 1.18 -9.68 29.01
C ALA A 154 -0.14 -10.45 29.22
N PRO A 155 -1.30 -9.78 29.33
CA PRO A 155 -2.57 -10.45 29.53
C PRO A 155 -2.93 -11.33 28.34
N LEU A 156 -3.63 -12.43 28.61
CA LEU A 156 -4.14 -13.35 27.61
C LEU A 156 -5.02 -12.59 26.61
N ALA A 157 -4.77 -12.78 25.34
CA ALA A 157 -5.64 -12.25 24.31
C ALA A 157 -6.75 -13.25 23.99
N TRP A 158 -7.97 -12.76 23.77
CA TRP A 158 -9.10 -13.58 23.44
C TRP A 158 -10.08 -12.82 22.53
N GLN A 159 -10.83 -13.57 21.77
CA GLN A 159 -11.99 -13.08 21.02
C GLN A 159 -13.03 -14.18 20.86
N VAL A 160 -14.29 -13.76 20.74
CA VAL A 160 -15.42 -14.61 20.40
C VAL A 160 -16.14 -14.00 19.20
N TRP A 161 -16.71 -14.85 18.37
CA TRP A 161 -17.47 -14.41 17.19
C TRP A 161 -18.60 -15.36 16.86
N GLY A 162 -19.57 -14.85 16.12
CA GLY A 162 -20.68 -15.66 15.63
C GLY A 162 -21.52 -14.92 14.61
N GLY A 163 -22.19 -15.68 13.76
CA GLY A 163 -23.07 -15.15 12.73
C GLY A 163 -23.47 -16.17 11.67
N SER A 164 -24.02 -15.65 10.58
CA SER A 164 -24.32 -16.44 9.39
C SER A 164 -23.09 -16.49 8.48
N PHE A 165 -22.66 -17.69 8.14
CA PHE A 165 -21.52 -17.97 7.29
C PHE A 165 -21.98 -18.40 5.91
N HIS A 166 -21.64 -17.60 4.91
CA HIS A 166 -21.91 -17.88 3.51
C HIS A 166 -20.72 -18.59 2.90
N MET A 167 -20.87 -19.89 2.65
CA MET A 167 -19.88 -20.74 2.03
C MET A 167 -20.06 -20.71 0.52
N ASP A 168 -19.02 -20.34 -0.20
CA ASP A 168 -19.02 -20.39 -1.66
C ASP A 168 -19.03 -21.82 -2.21
N ARG A 169 -19.39 -21.96 -3.48
CA ARG A 169 -19.28 -23.23 -4.19
C ARG A 169 -17.81 -23.68 -4.16
N TRP A 170 -17.59 -24.90 -3.73
CA TRP A 170 -16.25 -25.51 -3.68
C TRP A 170 -16.18 -26.72 -4.62
N SER A 171 -15.07 -26.86 -5.35
CA SER A 171 -14.81 -27.99 -6.21
C SER A 171 -13.36 -28.42 -6.11
N GLU A 172 -13.13 -29.71 -5.97
CA GLU A 172 -11.82 -30.34 -6.02
C GLU A 172 -11.62 -31.02 -7.37
N ASN A 173 -10.84 -30.40 -8.27
CA ASN A 173 -10.45 -30.94 -9.57
C ASN A 173 -11.61 -31.57 -10.37
N GLY A 174 -12.82 -31.05 -10.24
CA GLY A 174 -14.02 -31.57 -10.88
C GLY A 174 -14.56 -32.90 -10.30
N LYS A 175 -13.86 -33.53 -9.35
CA LYS A 175 -14.26 -34.83 -8.77
C LYS A 175 -15.21 -34.72 -7.58
N LYS A 176 -15.08 -33.68 -6.79
CA LYS A 176 -15.96 -33.37 -5.67
C LYS A 176 -16.47 -31.97 -5.82
N THR A 177 -17.75 -31.76 -5.97
CA THR A 177 -18.37 -30.45 -6.04
C THR A 177 -19.35 -30.30 -4.90
N ARG A 178 -19.24 -29.21 -4.15
CA ARG A 178 -20.20 -28.81 -3.12
C ARG A 178 -20.84 -27.50 -3.49
N PRO A 179 -22.17 -27.41 -3.47
CA PRO A 179 -22.86 -26.15 -3.79
C PRO A 179 -22.58 -25.10 -2.72
N ALA A 180 -22.80 -23.84 -3.06
CA ALA A 180 -22.84 -22.76 -2.09
C ALA A 180 -23.89 -23.08 -1.01
N LYS A 181 -23.58 -22.76 0.24
CA LYS A 181 -24.45 -23.04 1.39
C LYS A 181 -24.29 -21.96 2.43
N GLU A 182 -25.38 -21.66 3.10
CA GLU A 182 -25.39 -20.81 4.28
C GLU A 182 -25.47 -21.70 5.54
N SER A 183 -24.69 -21.34 6.55
CA SER A 183 -24.67 -22.03 7.85
C SER A 183 -24.42 -21.03 8.97
N TRP A 184 -24.77 -21.38 10.20
CA TRP A 184 -24.29 -20.67 11.36
C TRP A 184 -22.79 -20.92 11.56
N LEU A 185 -22.09 -19.95 12.11
CA LEU A 185 -20.71 -20.05 12.56
C LEU A 185 -20.57 -19.39 13.92
N ALA A 186 -19.94 -20.09 14.84
CA ALA A 186 -19.58 -19.52 16.15
C ALA A 186 -18.25 -20.08 16.61
N GLY A 187 -17.47 -19.28 17.27
CA GLY A 187 -16.17 -19.70 17.76
C GLY A 187 -15.50 -18.73 18.70
N ALA A 188 -14.37 -19.15 19.22
CA ALA A 188 -13.51 -18.39 20.10
C ALA A 188 -12.04 -18.68 19.82
N SER A 189 -11.20 -17.65 19.94
CA SER A 189 -9.74 -17.77 19.88
C SER A 189 -9.11 -17.18 21.12
N THR A 190 -7.98 -17.76 21.49
CA THR A 190 -7.13 -17.24 22.56
C THR A 190 -5.67 -17.37 22.17
N SER A 191 -4.85 -16.45 22.61
CA SER A 191 -3.40 -16.50 22.40
C SER A 191 -2.63 -15.91 23.56
N GLY A 192 -1.43 -16.41 23.76
CA GLY A 192 -0.54 -15.98 24.82
C GLY A 192 0.91 -16.34 24.52
N SER A 193 1.79 -16.04 25.47
CA SER A 193 3.18 -16.42 25.43
C SER A 193 3.63 -17.03 26.74
N LEU A 194 4.43 -18.08 26.67
CA LEU A 194 5.11 -18.73 27.78
C LEU A 194 6.63 -18.59 27.55
N SER A 195 7.25 -17.65 28.21
CA SER A 195 8.64 -17.29 27.92
C SER A 195 8.80 -16.89 26.43
N THR A 196 9.63 -17.62 25.68
CA THR A 196 9.85 -17.38 24.24
C THR A 196 8.82 -18.06 23.34
N LEU A 197 8.07 -19.04 23.86
CA LEU A 197 7.05 -19.76 23.12
C LEU A 197 5.78 -18.91 23.00
N SER A 198 5.36 -18.61 21.77
CA SER A 198 4.05 -18.01 21.48
C SER A 198 3.08 -19.10 21.05
N TRP A 199 1.87 -19.04 21.57
CA TRP A 199 0.84 -20.01 21.25
C TRP A 199 -0.50 -19.33 20.95
N ALA A 200 -1.31 -19.97 20.14
CA ALA A 200 -2.68 -19.59 19.85
C ALA A 200 -3.55 -20.84 19.70
N ALA A 201 -4.78 -20.74 20.15
CA ALA A 201 -5.78 -21.80 20.02
C ALA A 201 -7.11 -21.22 19.57
N THR A 202 -7.81 -21.96 18.71
CA THR A 202 -9.15 -21.59 18.21
C THR A 202 -10.05 -22.82 18.29
N GLY A 203 -11.27 -22.63 18.78
CA GLY A 203 -12.34 -23.61 18.70
C GLY A 203 -13.55 -22.98 18.04
N TYR A 204 -14.14 -23.64 17.07
CA TYR A 204 -15.31 -23.13 16.37
C TYR A 204 -16.19 -24.25 15.81
N GLY A 205 -17.42 -23.90 15.52
CA GLY A 205 -18.39 -24.80 14.94
C GLY A 205 -19.16 -24.15 13.79
N TYR A 206 -19.44 -24.90 12.77
CA TYR A 206 -20.28 -24.54 11.65
C TYR A 206 -20.78 -25.79 10.92
N ASP A 207 -21.93 -25.71 10.29
CA ASP A 207 -22.51 -26.81 9.49
C ASP A 207 -22.46 -28.18 10.17
N ASN A 208 -22.80 -28.20 11.48
CA ASN A 208 -22.75 -29.38 12.35
C ASN A 208 -21.36 -30.00 12.53
N GLN A 209 -20.30 -29.24 12.28
CA GLN A 209 -18.91 -29.60 12.53
C GLN A 209 -18.35 -28.81 13.69
N ALA A 210 -17.50 -29.46 14.48
CA ALA A 210 -16.66 -28.80 15.46
C ALA A 210 -15.19 -28.92 15.04
N VAL A 211 -14.46 -27.83 15.14
CA VAL A 211 -13.05 -27.75 14.75
C VAL A 211 -12.24 -27.11 15.86
N GLY A 212 -11.11 -27.72 16.18
CA GLY A 212 -10.10 -27.18 17.08
C GLY A 212 -8.77 -27.01 16.34
N GLU A 213 -8.14 -25.85 16.51
CA GLU A 213 -6.86 -25.53 15.86
C GLU A 213 -5.90 -24.90 16.85
N THR A 214 -4.62 -25.18 16.67
CA THR A 214 -3.55 -24.62 17.49
C THR A 214 -2.39 -24.15 16.62
N ARG A 215 -1.68 -23.13 17.08
CA ARG A 215 -0.44 -22.63 16.48
C ARG A 215 0.57 -22.38 17.58
N LEU A 216 1.80 -22.90 17.36
CA LEU A 216 2.95 -22.71 18.23
C LEU A 216 4.07 -22.06 17.44
N THR A 217 4.72 -21.07 18.02
CA THR A 217 5.87 -20.37 17.44
C THR A 217 6.98 -20.33 18.47
N LEU A 218 8.13 -20.88 18.15
CA LEU A 218 9.29 -20.93 19.00
C LEU A 218 10.52 -20.33 18.30
N PRO A 219 10.93 -19.10 18.65
CA PRO A 219 12.21 -18.56 18.21
C PRO A 219 13.36 -19.20 19.02
N LEU A 220 14.38 -19.67 18.33
CA LEU A 220 15.59 -20.26 18.91
C LEU A 220 16.80 -19.38 18.59
N GLY A 221 17.34 -18.72 19.62
CA GLY A 221 18.58 -17.96 19.50
C GLY A 221 18.58 -16.77 18.54
N GLY A 222 17.43 -16.23 18.16
CA GLY A 222 17.29 -15.10 17.24
C GLY A 222 17.55 -15.41 15.76
N ALA A 223 18.07 -16.58 15.43
CA ALA A 223 18.39 -16.99 14.06
C ALA A 223 17.42 -18.02 13.50
N ILE A 224 16.77 -18.82 14.34
CA ILE A 224 15.92 -19.93 13.93
C ILE A 224 14.52 -19.72 14.47
N ASN A 225 13.51 -19.90 13.62
CA ASN A 225 12.10 -19.91 13.99
C ASN A 225 11.47 -21.25 13.66
N VAL A 226 10.82 -21.86 14.65
CA VAL A 226 10.06 -23.10 14.50
C VAL A 226 8.58 -22.79 14.67
N ASN A 227 7.76 -23.22 13.73
CA ASN A 227 6.32 -23.02 13.71
C ASN A 227 5.62 -24.33 13.52
N LEU A 228 4.58 -24.55 14.31
CA LEU A 228 3.73 -25.72 14.21
C LEU A 228 2.26 -25.28 14.25
N GLN A 229 1.45 -25.75 13.32
CA GLN A 229 0.03 -25.49 13.25
C GLN A 229 -0.73 -26.81 13.07
N ASN A 230 -1.72 -27.05 13.91
CA ASN A 230 -2.51 -28.27 13.89
C ASN A 230 -4.00 -27.96 13.84
N MET A 231 -4.75 -28.84 13.22
CA MET A 231 -6.21 -28.83 13.14
C MET A 231 -6.77 -30.22 13.39
N LEU A 232 -7.85 -30.29 14.16
CA LEU A 232 -8.67 -31.48 14.35
C LEU A 232 -10.13 -31.10 14.17
N ALA A 233 -10.90 -31.94 13.50
CA ALA A 233 -12.33 -31.74 13.29
C ALA A 233 -13.16 -32.97 13.64
N SER A 234 -14.44 -32.76 13.92
CA SER A 234 -15.37 -33.81 14.31
C SER A 234 -15.68 -34.83 13.21
N ASP A 235 -15.42 -34.51 11.96
CA ASP A 235 -15.54 -35.42 10.81
C ASP A 235 -14.30 -36.31 10.59
N SER A 236 -13.40 -36.37 11.58
CA SER A 236 -12.11 -37.08 11.52
C SER A 236 -11.07 -36.40 10.60
N SER A 237 -11.32 -35.18 10.17
CA SER A 237 -10.30 -34.37 9.47
C SER A 237 -9.20 -33.95 10.43
N TRP A 238 -7.97 -33.96 9.95
CA TRP A 238 -6.82 -33.44 10.67
C TRP A 238 -5.78 -32.80 9.75
N SER A 239 -5.03 -31.87 10.26
CA SER A 239 -3.95 -31.21 9.56
C SER A 239 -2.78 -30.91 10.51
N SER A 240 -1.58 -31.12 10.04
CA SER A 240 -0.36 -30.69 10.72
C SER A 240 0.56 -30.00 9.73
N ILE A 241 0.96 -28.76 10.04
CA ILE A 241 1.85 -27.94 9.24
C ILE A 241 3.02 -27.55 10.12
N GLY A 242 4.22 -27.95 9.74
CA GLY A 242 5.48 -27.59 10.39
C GLY A 242 6.34 -26.73 9.48
N SER A 243 6.99 -25.74 10.05
CA SER A 243 7.93 -24.86 9.34
C SER A 243 9.12 -24.53 10.22
N ILE A 244 10.31 -24.64 9.65
CA ILE A 244 11.57 -24.20 10.25
C ILE A 244 12.21 -23.21 9.29
N SER A 245 12.52 -22.03 9.76
CA SER A 245 13.28 -21.03 9.02
C SER A 245 14.50 -20.58 9.80
N ALA A 246 15.63 -20.42 9.12
CA ALA A 246 16.87 -19.97 9.70
C ALA A 246 17.46 -18.85 8.87
N THR A 247 17.93 -17.79 9.53
CA THR A 247 18.68 -16.69 8.90
C THR A 247 20.06 -16.63 9.52
N LEU A 248 21.08 -16.88 8.72
CA LEU A 248 22.46 -16.82 9.18
C LEU A 248 22.96 -15.39 9.33
N PRO A 249 23.89 -15.13 10.28
CA PRO A 249 24.43 -13.80 10.54
C PRO A 249 25.06 -13.17 9.29
N GLY A 250 25.00 -11.83 9.20
CA GLY A 250 25.58 -11.08 8.09
C GLY A 250 24.81 -11.14 6.77
N GLY A 251 23.56 -11.65 6.76
CA GLY A 251 22.77 -11.78 5.54
C GLY A 251 23.32 -12.78 4.53
N PHE A 252 24.21 -13.70 4.99
CA PHE A 252 24.86 -14.68 4.13
C PHE A 252 23.89 -15.70 3.56
N SER A 253 22.97 -16.20 4.38
CA SER A 253 21.99 -17.17 3.91
C SER A 253 20.70 -17.14 4.70
N SER A 254 19.62 -17.54 4.04
CA SER A 254 18.36 -17.94 4.64
C SER A 254 18.00 -19.35 4.20
N LEU A 255 17.55 -20.17 5.13
CA LEU A 255 17.16 -21.56 4.88
C LEU A 255 15.76 -21.78 5.42
N TRP A 256 14.93 -22.56 4.73
CA TRP A 256 13.59 -22.90 5.19
C TRP A 256 13.20 -24.32 4.81
N VAL A 257 12.44 -24.95 5.68
CA VAL A 257 11.81 -26.25 5.47
C VAL A 257 10.37 -26.15 5.92
N ASN A 258 9.43 -26.55 5.06
CA ASN A 258 8.01 -26.63 5.38
C ASN A 258 7.50 -28.05 5.10
N GLN A 259 6.63 -28.53 5.96
CA GLN A 259 5.93 -29.78 5.73
C GLN A 259 4.45 -29.63 6.12
N GLU A 260 3.57 -30.06 5.28
CA GLU A 260 2.14 -30.15 5.55
C GLU A 260 1.64 -31.56 5.30
N LYS A 261 0.85 -32.06 6.24
CA LYS A 261 0.09 -33.28 6.06
C LYS A 261 -1.33 -33.03 6.54
N THR A 262 -2.28 -33.14 5.61
CA THR A 262 -3.69 -32.87 5.84
C THR A 262 -4.51 -34.03 5.29
N ARG A 263 -5.43 -34.53 6.09
CA ARG A 263 -6.42 -35.53 5.68
C ARG A 263 -7.80 -34.98 6.00
N ILE A 264 -8.64 -34.93 5.01
CA ILE A 264 -10.01 -34.41 5.11
C ILE A 264 -10.99 -35.56 5.12
N GLY A 265 -11.91 -35.53 6.07
CA GLY A 265 -13.06 -36.41 6.13
C GLY A 265 -14.11 -36.05 5.06
N ASN A 266 -15.37 -36.23 5.39
CA ASN A 266 -16.43 -36.12 4.38
C ASN A 266 -17.06 -34.72 4.30
N GLN A 267 -16.80 -33.82 5.23
CA GLN A 267 -17.63 -32.60 5.36
C GLN A 267 -16.89 -31.28 5.19
N LEU A 268 -15.61 -31.20 5.52
CA LEU A 268 -14.86 -29.97 5.33
C LEU A 268 -14.62 -29.64 3.84
N ARG A 269 -14.74 -28.37 3.47
CA ARG A 269 -14.48 -27.87 2.11
C ARG A 269 -13.00 -27.56 1.92
N ARG A 270 -12.19 -28.57 2.09
CA ARG A 270 -10.74 -28.51 1.96
C ARG A 270 -10.22 -29.77 1.30
N SER A 271 -9.12 -29.68 0.61
CA SER A 271 -8.45 -30.81 -0.01
C SER A 271 -7.43 -31.44 0.95
N ASP A 272 -7.21 -32.73 0.81
CA ASP A 272 -6.04 -33.40 1.39
C ASP A 272 -4.76 -32.74 0.88
N ALA A 273 -3.74 -32.71 1.68
CA ALA A 273 -2.42 -32.24 1.30
C ALA A 273 -1.31 -33.14 1.88
N ASP A 274 -0.26 -33.32 1.13
CA ASP A 274 0.97 -33.95 1.60
C ASP A 274 2.14 -33.29 0.88
N ASN A 275 2.52 -32.13 1.39
CA ASN A 275 3.49 -31.24 0.75
C ASN A 275 4.75 -31.12 1.60
N ARG A 276 5.90 -31.14 0.94
CA ARG A 276 7.18 -30.81 1.53
C ARG A 276 7.87 -29.77 0.67
N ALA A 277 8.39 -28.72 1.29
CA ALA A 277 9.17 -27.72 0.62
C ALA A 277 10.47 -27.46 1.40
N ILE A 278 11.55 -27.33 0.70
CA ILE A 278 12.86 -26.96 1.25
C ILE A 278 13.51 -25.96 0.31
N GLY A 279 14.18 -24.98 0.86
CA GLY A 279 14.91 -24.03 0.05
C GLY A 279 15.88 -23.18 0.84
N GLY A 280 16.64 -22.40 0.11
CA GLY A 280 17.60 -21.49 0.68
C GLY A 280 18.14 -20.50 -0.31
N THR A 281 18.68 -19.40 0.22
CA THR A 281 19.35 -18.35 -0.52
C THR A 281 20.72 -18.13 0.08
N LEU A 282 21.76 -18.15 -0.76
CA LEU A 282 23.13 -17.87 -0.39
C LEU A 282 23.57 -16.56 -1.03
N ASN A 283 23.86 -15.57 -0.22
CA ASN A 283 24.45 -14.32 -0.68
C ASN A 283 25.97 -14.43 -0.65
N LEU A 284 26.54 -14.91 -1.73
CA LEU A 284 27.98 -15.10 -1.87
C LEU A 284 28.75 -13.78 -1.92
N ASN A 285 28.06 -12.65 -2.16
CA ASN A 285 28.66 -11.32 -2.10
C ASN A 285 29.14 -10.94 -0.69
N SER A 286 28.64 -11.60 0.34
CA SER A 286 29.15 -11.43 1.70
C SER A 286 30.56 -11.98 1.90
N LEU A 287 30.96 -12.96 1.08
CA LEU A 287 32.31 -13.54 1.08
C LEU A 287 33.25 -12.78 0.13
N TRP A 288 32.75 -12.42 -1.05
CA TRP A 288 33.47 -11.65 -2.04
C TRP A 288 32.47 -10.92 -2.94
N SER A 289 32.60 -9.60 -3.05
CA SER A 289 31.65 -8.69 -3.70
C SER A 289 31.30 -9.00 -5.16
N LYS A 290 31.96 -9.98 -5.78
CA LYS A 290 31.72 -10.38 -7.17
C LYS A 290 31.21 -11.80 -7.35
N LEU A 291 30.86 -12.50 -6.25
CA LEU A 291 30.41 -13.89 -6.34
C LEU A 291 28.92 -14.07 -6.63
N GLY A 292 28.11 -13.01 -6.47
CA GLY A 292 26.67 -13.06 -6.75
C GLY A 292 25.84 -13.72 -5.66
N THR A 293 24.60 -14.06 -6.03
CA THR A 293 23.60 -14.68 -5.15
C THR A 293 23.08 -15.96 -5.79
N PHE A 294 23.02 -17.03 -5.01
CA PHE A 294 22.47 -18.30 -5.44
C PHE A 294 21.23 -18.64 -4.62
N SER A 295 20.17 -19.07 -5.26
CA SER A 295 18.97 -19.57 -4.58
C SER A 295 18.55 -20.92 -5.14
N ILE A 296 18.04 -21.76 -4.26
CA ILE A 296 17.50 -23.07 -4.61
C ILE A 296 16.21 -23.32 -3.84
N SER A 297 15.22 -23.90 -4.50
CA SER A 297 14.02 -24.39 -3.84
C SER A 297 13.56 -25.71 -4.45
N TYR A 298 13.06 -26.56 -3.60
CA TYR A 298 12.45 -27.83 -3.96
C TYR A 298 11.10 -27.94 -3.28
N ASN A 299 10.07 -28.29 -4.05
CA ASN A 299 8.72 -28.54 -3.56
C ASN A 299 8.26 -29.92 -4.07
N ASP A 300 7.81 -30.76 -3.15
CA ASP A 300 7.34 -32.11 -3.38
C ASP A 300 5.88 -32.21 -2.92
N ASP A 301 4.96 -32.32 -3.87
CA ASP A 301 3.56 -32.64 -3.61
C ASP A 301 3.33 -34.14 -3.82
N ARG A 302 3.41 -34.88 -2.73
CA ARG A 302 3.29 -36.35 -2.73
C ARG A 302 1.92 -36.86 -3.10
N ARG A 303 0.89 -36.04 -2.92
CA ARG A 303 -0.47 -36.40 -3.27
C ARG A 303 -0.67 -36.54 -4.77
N TYR A 304 -0.07 -35.66 -5.53
CA TYR A 304 -0.15 -35.64 -6.99
C TYR A 304 1.11 -36.16 -7.66
N ASN A 305 2.06 -36.70 -6.89
CA ASN A 305 3.38 -37.14 -7.35
C ASN A 305 4.04 -36.06 -8.23
N SER A 306 3.90 -34.80 -7.83
CA SER A 306 4.45 -33.66 -8.55
C SER A 306 5.64 -33.07 -7.80
N HIS A 307 6.69 -32.85 -8.53
CA HIS A 307 7.93 -32.26 -7.99
C HIS A 307 8.26 -31.00 -8.78
N TYR A 308 8.61 -29.97 -8.06
CA TYR A 308 9.06 -28.72 -8.64
C TYR A 308 10.37 -28.28 -7.97
N TYR A 309 11.40 -28.03 -8.75
CA TYR A 309 12.58 -27.40 -8.23
C TYR A 309 13.05 -26.24 -9.09
N THR A 310 13.67 -25.26 -8.45
CA THR A 310 14.33 -24.13 -9.08
C THR A 310 15.74 -24.01 -8.52
N ALA A 311 16.66 -23.66 -9.38
CA ALA A 311 17.98 -23.17 -8.98
C ALA A 311 18.27 -21.92 -9.82
N ASP A 312 18.71 -20.87 -9.18
CA ASP A 312 18.87 -19.56 -9.77
C ASP A 312 20.15 -18.91 -9.25
N TYR A 313 20.90 -18.32 -10.16
CA TYR A 313 22.13 -17.59 -9.87
C TYR A 313 22.06 -16.21 -10.48
N TYR A 314 22.38 -15.19 -9.70
CA TYR A 314 22.49 -13.82 -10.13
C TYR A 314 23.85 -13.24 -9.81
N GLN A 315 24.48 -12.57 -10.77
CA GLN A 315 25.73 -11.83 -10.60
C GLN A 315 25.63 -10.48 -11.27
N ASN A 316 26.09 -9.44 -10.59
CA ASN A 316 26.35 -8.16 -11.22
C ASN A 316 27.75 -8.20 -11.85
N VAL A 317 27.78 -8.36 -13.19
CA VAL A 317 29.02 -8.52 -13.93
C VAL A 317 29.78 -7.21 -14.07
N TYR A 318 29.02 -6.12 -14.26
CA TYR A 318 29.58 -4.77 -14.40
C TYR A 318 28.68 -3.75 -13.70
N SER A 319 29.29 -2.82 -12.99
CA SER A 319 28.63 -1.65 -12.43
C SER A 319 29.57 -0.46 -12.53
N GLY A 320 29.17 0.55 -13.28
CA GLY A 320 29.99 1.74 -13.53
C GLY A 320 29.15 2.94 -13.96
N THR A 321 29.84 4.02 -14.31
CA THR A 321 29.22 5.29 -14.73
C THR A 321 28.38 5.18 -16.00
N PHE A 322 28.66 4.20 -16.85
CA PHE A 322 27.95 3.99 -18.11
C PHE A 322 26.76 3.03 -18.01
N GLY A 323 26.54 2.42 -16.85
CA GLY A 323 25.44 1.50 -16.60
C GLY A 323 25.84 0.31 -15.75
N SER A 324 24.92 -0.64 -15.61
CA SER A 324 25.16 -1.92 -14.97
C SER A 324 24.72 -3.06 -15.85
N LEU A 325 25.45 -4.17 -15.79
CA LEU A 325 25.15 -5.40 -16.49
C LEU A 325 25.04 -6.53 -15.46
N GLY A 326 23.86 -7.09 -15.32
CA GLY A 326 23.57 -8.27 -14.53
C GLY A 326 23.45 -9.50 -15.41
N LEU A 327 23.98 -10.63 -14.94
CA LEU A 327 23.77 -11.94 -15.52
C LEU A 327 22.92 -12.78 -14.58
N ARG A 328 21.86 -13.36 -15.10
CA ARG A 328 21.04 -14.35 -14.40
C ARG A 328 21.06 -15.65 -15.19
N ALA A 329 21.18 -16.74 -14.49
CA ALA A 329 21.08 -18.05 -15.09
C ALA A 329 20.35 -18.98 -14.14
N GLY A 330 19.45 -19.79 -14.65
CA GLY A 330 18.71 -20.68 -13.81
C GLY A 330 18.08 -21.84 -14.55
N ILE A 331 17.58 -22.76 -13.74
CA ILE A 331 16.85 -23.93 -14.18
C ILE A 331 15.61 -24.09 -13.34
N GLN A 332 14.49 -24.36 -14.01
CA GLN A 332 13.23 -24.74 -13.41
C GLN A 332 12.81 -26.07 -13.98
N ARG A 333 12.48 -27.01 -13.14
CA ARG A 333 11.97 -28.29 -13.57
C ARG A 333 10.70 -28.63 -12.83
N TYR A 334 9.66 -28.90 -13.60
CA TYR A 334 8.38 -29.36 -13.14
C TYR A 334 8.14 -30.77 -13.65
N ASN A 335 7.83 -31.71 -12.77
CA ASN A 335 7.46 -33.07 -13.08
C ASN A 335 6.09 -33.35 -12.46
N ASN A 336 5.11 -33.69 -13.28
CA ASN A 336 3.70 -33.86 -12.88
C ASN A 336 3.28 -35.33 -12.80
N GLY A 337 4.23 -36.24 -12.57
CA GLY A 337 3.91 -37.68 -12.43
C GLY A 337 3.52 -38.40 -13.73
N ASP A 338 2.93 -37.71 -14.68
CA ASP A 338 2.65 -38.17 -16.03
C ASP A 338 3.75 -37.67 -16.93
N SER A 339 4.62 -38.53 -17.39
CA SER A 339 5.69 -38.47 -18.42
C SER A 339 6.14 -37.14 -19.07
N ASN A 340 5.60 -36.00 -18.69
CA ASN A 340 5.89 -34.67 -19.21
C ASN A 340 6.68 -33.82 -18.19
N ALA A 341 7.96 -34.17 -17.99
CA ALA A 341 8.86 -33.28 -17.27
C ALA A 341 9.15 -32.04 -18.13
N ASN A 342 8.62 -30.89 -17.72
CA ASN A 342 8.95 -29.63 -18.37
C ASN A 342 10.16 -29.00 -17.68
N THR A 343 11.28 -28.93 -18.39
CA THR A 343 12.52 -28.34 -17.89
C THR A 343 12.75 -27.01 -18.61
N GLY A 344 12.60 -25.90 -17.89
CA GLY A 344 12.95 -24.58 -18.34
C GLY A 344 14.38 -24.22 -17.92
N LYS A 345 15.23 -23.93 -18.87
CA LYS A 345 16.53 -23.30 -18.64
C LYS A 345 16.46 -21.88 -19.16
N TYR A 346 17.00 -20.95 -18.41
CA TYR A 346 17.05 -19.55 -18.82
C TYR A 346 18.40 -18.92 -18.55
N ILE A 347 18.78 -18.01 -19.43
CA ILE A 347 19.87 -17.06 -19.26
C ILE A 347 19.28 -15.70 -19.57
N ALA A 348 19.44 -14.76 -18.67
CA ALA A 348 18.96 -13.40 -18.83
C ALA A 348 20.10 -12.42 -18.62
N LEU A 349 20.18 -11.43 -19.47
CA LEU A 349 21.08 -10.29 -19.36
C LEU A 349 20.26 -9.06 -19.02
N ASP A 350 20.54 -8.46 -17.88
CA ASP A 350 19.93 -7.22 -17.43
C ASP A 350 20.89 -6.06 -17.68
N LEU A 351 20.61 -5.26 -18.69
CA LEU A 351 21.34 -4.03 -18.96
C LEU A 351 20.55 -2.84 -18.44
N SER A 352 21.11 -2.12 -17.47
CA SER A 352 20.56 -0.85 -16.98
C SER A 352 21.46 0.30 -17.42
N LEU A 353 20.90 1.25 -18.15
CA LEU A 353 21.61 2.41 -18.66
C LEU A 353 21.37 3.64 -17.76
N PRO A 354 22.39 4.53 -17.57
CA PRO A 354 22.31 5.64 -16.63
C PRO A 354 21.54 6.86 -17.16
N LEU A 355 20.74 6.72 -18.20
CA LEU A 355 19.81 7.76 -18.63
C LEU A 355 18.75 8.01 -17.56
N GLY A 356 19.20 8.53 -16.39
CA GLY A 356 18.35 8.79 -15.24
C GLY A 356 17.83 7.53 -14.51
N ASN A 357 18.48 6.40 -14.63
CA ASN A 357 18.02 5.09 -14.12
C ASN A 357 16.61 4.69 -14.60
N TRP A 358 16.20 5.15 -15.77
CA TRP A 358 14.85 4.98 -16.28
C TRP A 358 14.69 3.78 -17.18
N PHE A 359 15.74 3.43 -17.92
CA PHE A 359 15.68 2.38 -18.93
C PHE A 359 16.41 1.14 -18.51
N SER A 360 15.81 0.00 -18.79
CA SER A 360 16.47 -1.28 -18.78
C SER A 360 16.13 -2.02 -20.07
N ALA A 361 17.13 -2.68 -20.64
CA ALA A 361 16.95 -3.58 -21.74
C ALA A 361 17.46 -4.95 -21.33
N GLY A 362 16.80 -6.00 -21.77
CA GLY A 362 17.18 -7.33 -21.40
C GLY A 362 16.86 -8.33 -22.51
N MET A 363 17.51 -9.46 -22.41
CA MET A 363 17.27 -10.59 -23.29
C MET A 363 17.19 -11.86 -22.47
N THR A 364 16.14 -12.63 -22.68
CA THR A 364 15.94 -13.91 -21.99
C THR A 364 15.88 -15.02 -23.01
N HIS A 365 16.64 -16.07 -22.81
CA HIS A 365 16.56 -17.31 -23.59
C HIS A 365 15.99 -18.41 -22.72
N GLN A 366 14.84 -18.96 -23.11
CA GLN A 366 14.15 -20.02 -22.37
C GLN A 366 13.47 -20.98 -23.34
N ASN A 367 13.62 -22.29 -23.12
CA ASN A 367 12.92 -23.34 -23.87
C ASN A 367 13.03 -23.22 -25.40
N GLY A 368 14.20 -22.78 -25.90
CA GLY A 368 14.46 -22.68 -27.34
C GLY A 368 13.98 -21.40 -28.01
N TYR A 369 13.37 -20.47 -27.28
CA TYR A 369 13.05 -19.14 -27.82
C TYR A 369 13.75 -18.02 -27.06
N THR A 370 14.00 -16.94 -27.75
CA THR A 370 14.66 -15.74 -27.21
C THR A 370 13.68 -14.59 -27.25
N MET A 371 13.49 -13.96 -26.12
CA MET A 371 12.67 -12.76 -25.96
C MET A 371 13.56 -11.57 -25.63
N ALA A 372 13.42 -10.48 -26.38
CA ALA A 372 13.99 -9.19 -26.04
C ALA A 372 12.93 -8.31 -25.36
N ASN A 373 13.34 -7.56 -24.36
CA ASN A 373 12.49 -6.59 -23.69
C ASN A 373 13.20 -5.26 -23.51
N LEU A 374 12.39 -4.23 -23.47
CA LEU A 374 12.78 -2.87 -23.11
C LEU A 374 11.80 -2.37 -22.09
N SER A 375 12.27 -1.86 -20.98
CA SER A 375 11.43 -1.24 -19.97
C SER A 375 11.95 0.13 -19.56
N ALA A 376 11.02 0.99 -19.21
CA ALA A 376 11.30 2.30 -18.66
C ALA A 376 10.51 2.46 -17.37
N ARG A 377 11.15 3.00 -16.34
CA ARG A 377 10.50 3.28 -15.05
C ARG A 377 11.03 4.58 -14.50
N LYS A 378 10.13 5.48 -14.16
CA LYS A 378 10.47 6.73 -13.46
C LYS A 378 9.76 6.81 -12.13
N GLN A 379 10.51 7.14 -11.09
CA GLN A 379 10.00 7.48 -9.77
C GLN A 379 9.96 9.00 -9.62
N PHE A 380 8.93 9.50 -8.95
CA PHE A 380 8.77 10.90 -8.61
C PHE A 380 8.75 11.03 -7.09
N ASP A 381 9.55 11.93 -6.57
CA ASP A 381 9.62 12.18 -5.13
C ASP A 381 8.41 12.99 -4.64
N GLU A 382 7.81 13.77 -5.53
CA GLU A 382 6.70 14.68 -5.26
C GLU A 382 5.53 14.47 -6.24
N GLY A 383 4.33 14.92 -5.83
CA GLY A 383 3.13 14.87 -6.65
C GLY A 383 2.24 13.66 -6.40
N THR A 384 1.14 13.61 -7.13
CA THR A 384 0.12 12.54 -7.03
C THR A 384 0.61 11.23 -7.65
N ILE A 385 1.40 11.29 -8.70
CA ILE A 385 1.94 10.10 -9.36
C ILE A 385 3.32 9.82 -8.75
N ARG A 386 3.50 8.63 -8.18
CA ARG A 386 4.74 8.20 -7.53
C ARG A 386 5.67 7.46 -8.46
N THR A 387 5.13 6.66 -9.35
CA THR A 387 5.92 5.88 -10.30
C THR A 387 5.13 5.72 -11.57
N VAL A 388 5.79 5.85 -12.69
CA VAL A 388 5.29 5.42 -13.99
C VAL A 388 6.25 4.41 -14.58
N GLY A 389 5.72 3.41 -15.26
CA GLY A 389 6.51 2.43 -15.97
C GLY A 389 5.84 2.02 -17.27
N ALA A 390 6.66 1.66 -18.23
CA ALA A 390 6.24 1.09 -19.49
C ALA A 390 7.20 -0.02 -19.90
N ASN A 391 6.68 -1.02 -20.57
CA ASN A 391 7.47 -2.13 -21.08
C ASN A 391 7.02 -2.53 -22.49
N LEU A 392 7.97 -2.95 -23.27
CA LEU A 392 7.78 -3.53 -24.60
C LEU A 392 8.56 -4.84 -24.66
N SER A 393 7.98 -5.86 -25.25
CA SER A 393 8.67 -7.13 -25.46
C SER A 393 8.31 -7.75 -26.80
N ARG A 394 9.27 -8.51 -27.34
CA ARG A 394 9.12 -9.22 -28.60
C ARG A 394 9.97 -10.48 -28.61
N ALA A 395 9.42 -11.58 -29.11
CA ALA A 395 10.20 -12.78 -29.39
C ALA A 395 11.07 -12.53 -30.65
N ILE A 396 12.38 -12.79 -30.54
CA ILE A 396 13.36 -12.59 -31.62
C ILE A 396 13.56 -13.91 -32.37
N SER A 397 13.62 -15.04 -31.67
CA SER A 397 13.83 -16.36 -32.28
C SER A 397 13.00 -17.42 -31.53
N GLY A 398 12.61 -18.47 -32.27
CA GLY A 398 11.81 -19.58 -31.81
C GLY A 398 10.64 -19.87 -32.77
N ASP A 399 10.07 -21.05 -32.63
CA ASP A 399 8.99 -21.56 -33.52
C ASP A 399 7.60 -21.23 -32.96
N THR A 400 7.36 -19.96 -32.66
CA THR A 400 6.10 -19.51 -32.10
C THR A 400 5.42 -18.54 -33.06
N GLY A 401 4.46 -19.04 -33.81
CA GLY A 401 3.83 -18.33 -34.95
C GLY A 401 3.26 -16.96 -34.61
N ASP A 402 2.60 -16.79 -33.46
CA ASP A 402 1.95 -15.54 -33.03
C ASP A 402 2.79 -14.68 -32.06
N ASP A 403 3.83 -15.22 -31.44
CA ASP A 403 4.60 -14.52 -30.40
C ASP A 403 5.65 -13.54 -30.95
N LYS A 404 5.77 -13.39 -32.27
CA LYS A 404 6.65 -12.39 -32.89
C LYS A 404 6.08 -10.99 -32.92
N THR A 405 4.83 -10.82 -32.53
CA THR A 405 4.20 -9.51 -32.44
C THR A 405 4.72 -8.75 -31.21
N LEU A 406 4.83 -7.44 -31.38
CA LEU A 406 5.19 -6.54 -30.30
C LEU A 406 4.04 -6.51 -29.28
N SER A 407 4.36 -6.72 -28.04
CA SER A 407 3.43 -6.60 -26.92
C SER A 407 3.99 -5.67 -25.86
N GLY A 408 3.15 -5.11 -25.02
CA GLY A 408 3.63 -4.16 -24.03
C GLY A 408 2.59 -3.80 -23.00
N GLY A 409 3.03 -3.03 -22.01
CA GLY A 409 2.18 -2.54 -20.95
C GLY A 409 2.70 -1.23 -20.38
N ALA A 410 1.84 -0.57 -19.65
CA ALA A 410 2.19 0.61 -18.88
C ALA A 410 1.48 0.57 -17.54
N TYR A 411 2.10 1.15 -16.53
CA TYR A 411 1.48 1.30 -15.22
C TYR A 411 1.81 2.65 -14.60
N ALA A 412 0.92 3.09 -13.73
CA ALA A 412 1.12 4.26 -12.90
C ALA A 412 0.73 3.94 -11.46
N GLN A 413 1.65 4.18 -10.54
CA GLN A 413 1.36 4.17 -9.10
C GLN A 413 1.03 5.60 -8.68
N PHE A 414 -0.09 5.76 -8.01
CA PHE A 414 -0.55 7.05 -7.53
C PHE A 414 -0.75 7.06 -6.01
N ASP A 415 -0.48 8.21 -5.44
CA ASP A 415 -0.74 8.52 -4.02
C ASP A 415 -1.49 9.87 -4.01
N ALA A 416 -2.78 9.78 -4.32
CA ALA A 416 -3.66 10.93 -4.37
C ALA A 416 -4.20 11.26 -2.97
N ARG A 417 -4.76 12.44 -2.83
CA ARG A 417 -5.32 12.94 -1.57
C ARG A 417 -6.32 11.96 -0.93
N TYR A 418 -7.14 11.28 -1.73
CA TYR A 418 -8.25 10.46 -1.25
C TYR A 418 -8.09 8.97 -1.49
N ALA A 419 -7.17 8.58 -2.36
CA ALA A 419 -6.89 7.19 -2.68
C ALA A 419 -5.46 7.01 -3.13
N SER A 420 -4.87 5.89 -2.81
CA SER A 420 -3.57 5.44 -3.35
C SER A 420 -3.74 4.10 -4.04
N GLY A 421 -2.93 3.82 -5.04
CA GLY A 421 -3.06 2.58 -5.77
C GLY A 421 -2.22 2.48 -7.02
N THR A 422 -2.60 1.55 -7.88
CA THR A 422 -1.89 1.29 -9.14
C THR A 422 -2.89 1.07 -10.27
N LEU A 423 -2.66 1.74 -11.37
CA LEU A 423 -3.33 1.51 -12.64
C LEU A 423 -2.39 0.78 -13.58
N ASN A 424 -2.80 -0.36 -14.12
CA ASN A 424 -2.07 -1.14 -15.10
C ASN A 424 -2.87 -1.24 -16.39
N VAL A 425 -2.21 -1.09 -17.52
CA VAL A 425 -2.78 -1.28 -18.86
C VAL A 425 -1.84 -2.17 -19.64
N ASN A 426 -2.30 -3.31 -20.11
CA ASN A 426 -1.52 -4.27 -20.86
C ASN A 426 -2.18 -4.55 -22.20
N SER A 427 -1.37 -4.61 -23.24
CA SER A 427 -1.76 -5.01 -24.57
C SER A 427 -1.06 -6.32 -24.95
N ALA A 428 -1.84 -7.34 -25.16
CA ALA A 428 -1.35 -8.63 -25.64
C ALA A 428 -1.11 -8.62 -27.15
N ALA A 429 -0.32 -9.59 -27.63
CA ALA A 429 0.02 -9.74 -29.04
C ALA A 429 -1.18 -9.97 -29.97
N ASP A 430 -2.29 -10.47 -29.43
CA ASP A 430 -3.57 -10.68 -30.11
C ASP A 430 -4.47 -9.43 -30.16
N GLY A 431 -3.99 -8.28 -29.67
CA GLY A 431 -4.70 -7.01 -29.66
C GLY A 431 -5.65 -6.81 -28.48
N TYR A 432 -5.76 -7.77 -27.55
CA TYR A 432 -6.55 -7.57 -26.33
C TYR A 432 -5.85 -6.59 -25.39
N VAL A 433 -6.63 -5.64 -24.87
CA VAL A 433 -6.18 -4.69 -23.86
C VAL A 433 -6.85 -5.05 -22.53
N ASN A 434 -6.04 -5.22 -21.50
CA ASN A 434 -6.49 -5.48 -20.14
C ASN A 434 -6.09 -4.31 -19.23
N THR A 435 -7.03 -3.80 -18.46
CA THR A 435 -6.81 -2.70 -17.52
C THR A 435 -7.20 -3.12 -16.12
N ASN A 436 -6.29 -2.95 -15.18
CA ASN A 436 -6.49 -3.25 -13.77
C ASN A 436 -6.28 -2.00 -12.93
N LEU A 437 -7.19 -1.74 -12.01
CA LEU A 437 -7.08 -0.66 -11.04
C LEU A 437 -7.13 -1.26 -9.62
N THR A 438 -6.10 -1.00 -8.84
CA THR A 438 -6.14 -1.20 -7.39
C THR A 438 -6.16 0.15 -6.71
N ALA A 439 -7.05 0.33 -5.74
CA ALA A 439 -7.15 1.57 -4.98
C ALA A 439 -7.45 1.28 -3.51
N ASN A 440 -6.77 2.01 -2.64
CA ASN A 440 -6.95 1.96 -1.20
C ASN A 440 -7.17 3.37 -0.67
N GLY A 441 -7.93 3.48 0.40
CA GLY A 441 -8.16 4.74 1.06
C GLY A 441 -8.82 4.55 2.42
N SER A 442 -8.87 5.62 3.19
CA SER A 442 -9.53 5.66 4.48
C SER A 442 -10.35 6.93 4.63
N VAL A 443 -11.39 6.86 5.44
CA VAL A 443 -12.24 8.01 5.77
C VAL A 443 -12.30 8.13 7.28
N GLY A 444 -11.95 9.30 7.78
CA GLY A 444 -12.12 9.66 9.18
C GLY A 444 -13.34 10.56 9.34
N TRP A 445 -14.08 10.38 10.45
CA TRP A 445 -15.16 11.30 10.79
C TRP A 445 -15.25 11.52 12.30
N GLN A 446 -15.56 12.73 12.67
CA GLN A 446 -15.94 13.12 14.04
C GLN A 446 -17.02 14.19 13.98
N GLY A 447 -18.23 13.84 14.42
CA GLY A 447 -19.37 14.75 14.29
C GLY A 447 -19.64 15.15 12.85
N LYS A 448 -19.53 16.44 12.55
CA LYS A 448 -19.72 17.02 11.19
C LYS A 448 -18.45 17.02 10.34
N ASN A 449 -17.31 16.69 10.93
CA ASN A 449 -16.03 16.68 10.24
C ASN A 449 -15.81 15.32 9.59
N ILE A 450 -15.78 15.29 8.27
CA ILE A 450 -15.51 14.11 7.45
C ILE A 450 -14.38 14.46 6.51
N ALA A 451 -13.36 13.60 6.44
CA ALA A 451 -12.27 13.74 5.49
C ALA A 451 -11.75 12.36 5.07
N ALA A 452 -11.28 12.26 3.83
CA ALA A 452 -10.71 11.05 3.27
C ALA A 452 -9.18 11.18 3.12
N SER A 453 -8.51 10.03 3.08
CA SER A 453 -7.06 9.93 2.88
C SER A 453 -6.76 8.76 1.95
N GLY A 454 -5.73 8.88 1.12
CA GLY A 454 -5.16 7.77 0.36
C GLY A 454 -4.36 6.79 1.21
N ARG A 455 -4.17 7.06 2.49
CA ARG A 455 -3.44 6.21 3.43
C ARG A 455 -4.39 5.32 4.22
N THR A 456 -3.92 4.12 4.56
CA THR A 456 -4.70 3.11 5.30
C THR A 456 -3.95 2.53 6.50
N ASP A 457 -2.82 3.12 6.86
CA ASP A 457 -1.84 2.58 7.81
C ASP A 457 -2.17 2.85 9.29
N GLY A 458 -3.43 3.12 9.63
CA GLY A 458 -3.82 3.33 11.02
C GLY A 458 -5.31 3.15 11.27
N ASN A 459 -5.64 2.67 12.48
CA ASN A 459 -7.03 2.51 12.97
C ASN A 459 -7.49 3.69 13.83
N ALA A 460 -6.70 4.73 13.92
CA ALA A 460 -7.01 6.01 14.54
C ALA A 460 -6.57 7.12 13.58
N GLY A 461 -6.81 8.36 13.89
CA GLY A 461 -6.34 9.42 13.02
C GLY A 461 -6.66 10.82 13.49
N VAL A 462 -6.28 11.79 12.68
CA VAL A 462 -6.49 13.20 12.91
C VAL A 462 -7.08 13.84 11.67
N ILE A 463 -8.15 14.60 11.84
CA ILE A 463 -8.68 15.49 10.83
C ILE A 463 -8.12 16.89 11.09
N PHE A 464 -7.47 17.45 10.09
CA PHE A 464 -7.03 18.84 10.08
C PHE A 464 -8.04 19.66 9.30
N ASN A 465 -8.75 20.53 10.00
CA ASN A 465 -9.68 21.48 9.40
C ASN A 465 -9.00 22.85 9.30
N THR A 466 -8.19 23.01 8.28
CA THR A 466 -7.30 24.19 8.13
C THR A 466 -8.04 25.44 7.67
N GLY A 467 -9.20 25.27 7.05
CA GLY A 467 -9.94 26.39 6.45
C GLY A 467 -9.28 27.04 5.23
N LEU A 468 -8.19 26.43 4.71
CA LEU A 468 -7.50 26.92 3.54
C LEU A 468 -8.33 26.74 2.26
N GLU A 469 -8.06 27.57 1.26
CA GLU A 469 -8.57 27.36 -0.09
C GLU A 469 -8.02 26.06 -0.70
N ASP A 470 -8.61 25.57 -1.79
CA ASP A 470 -8.28 24.27 -2.38
C ASP A 470 -6.81 24.17 -2.84
N ASP A 471 -6.20 25.30 -3.19
CA ASP A 471 -4.81 25.41 -3.60
C ASP A 471 -3.84 25.69 -2.43
N GLY A 472 -4.36 25.95 -1.22
CA GLY A 472 -3.57 26.22 -0.03
C GLY A 472 -2.86 24.97 0.49
N GLN A 473 -1.60 25.13 0.90
CA GLN A 473 -0.77 24.03 1.39
C GLN A 473 0.04 24.42 2.62
N ILE A 474 -0.16 23.72 3.72
CA ILE A 474 0.70 23.75 4.90
C ILE A 474 1.21 22.34 5.19
N SER A 475 2.05 22.19 6.19
CA SER A 475 2.56 20.88 6.61
C SER A 475 2.29 20.63 8.09
N ALA A 476 2.00 19.38 8.44
CA ALA A 476 1.96 18.90 9.81
C ALA A 476 3.21 18.06 10.09
N LYS A 477 3.98 18.46 11.10
CA LYS A 477 5.07 17.66 11.63
C LYS A 477 4.55 16.84 12.80
N ILE A 478 4.55 15.51 12.67
CA ILE A 478 4.04 14.59 13.69
C ILE A 478 5.18 13.68 14.11
N ASN A 479 5.59 13.77 15.37
CA ASN A 479 6.71 13.00 15.92
C ASN A 479 7.97 13.05 15.01
N GLY A 480 8.28 14.21 14.46
CA GLY A 480 9.42 14.43 13.58
C GLY A 480 9.18 14.15 12.09
N ARG A 481 8.11 13.50 11.72
CA ARG A 481 7.74 13.22 10.31
C ARG A 481 6.82 14.30 9.76
N ILE A 482 7.09 14.75 8.53
CA ILE A 482 6.35 15.84 7.88
C ILE A 482 5.32 15.25 6.93
N PHE A 483 4.07 15.74 7.02
CA PHE A 483 2.95 15.38 6.17
C PHE A 483 2.36 16.64 5.53
N PRO A 484 2.17 16.66 4.20
CA PRO A 484 1.53 17.77 3.53
C PRO A 484 0.03 17.80 3.84
N LEU A 485 -0.51 19.00 4.06
CA LEU A 485 -1.94 19.26 4.23
C LEU A 485 -2.38 20.20 3.12
N ASN A 486 -3.27 19.73 2.25
CA ASN A 486 -3.72 20.46 1.07
C ASN A 486 -5.19 20.84 1.20
N GLY A 487 -5.50 22.12 1.02
CA GLY A 487 -6.85 22.66 1.07
C GLY A 487 -7.52 22.49 2.44
N LYS A 488 -8.84 22.62 2.45
CA LYS A 488 -9.67 22.85 3.65
C LYS A 488 -9.63 21.74 4.69
N ARG A 489 -9.67 20.49 4.30
CA ARG A 489 -9.74 19.34 5.21
C ARG A 489 -8.80 18.24 4.78
N ASN A 490 -8.10 17.66 5.73
CA ASN A 490 -7.20 16.52 5.51
C ASN A 490 -7.40 15.49 6.61
N TYR A 491 -7.43 14.24 6.25
CA TYR A 491 -7.42 13.13 7.20
C TYR A 491 -6.07 12.42 7.14
N LEU A 492 -5.47 12.21 8.30
CA LEU A 492 -4.24 11.47 8.44
C LEU A 492 -4.49 10.28 9.39
N PRO A 493 -4.52 9.05 8.85
CA PRO A 493 -4.59 7.85 9.68
C PRO A 493 -3.28 7.67 10.45
N LEU A 494 -3.38 7.30 11.71
CA LEU A 494 -2.28 7.09 12.64
C LEU A 494 -2.51 5.82 13.45
N SER A 495 -1.42 5.22 13.91
CA SER A 495 -1.48 4.03 14.75
C SER A 495 -2.11 4.36 16.11
N PRO A 496 -2.99 3.50 16.63
CA PRO A 496 -3.56 3.67 17.96
C PRO A 496 -2.52 3.45 19.06
N TYR A 497 -2.88 3.86 20.30
CA TYR A 497 -2.05 3.80 21.51
C TYR A 497 -0.76 4.61 21.44
N GLY A 498 -0.66 5.52 20.48
CA GLY A 498 0.45 6.46 20.34
C GLY A 498 0.19 7.79 21.03
N ARG A 499 1.25 8.41 21.53
CA ARG A 499 1.28 9.83 21.89
C ARG A 499 1.89 10.60 20.74
N TYR A 500 1.19 11.62 20.27
CA TYR A 500 1.58 12.39 19.08
C TYR A 500 1.76 13.86 19.46
N GLU A 501 2.92 14.38 19.10
CA GLU A 501 3.15 15.83 19.08
C GLU A 501 2.97 16.31 17.64
N VAL A 502 1.99 17.17 17.46
CA VAL A 502 1.65 17.76 16.17
C VAL A 502 2.08 19.22 16.16
N GLU A 503 2.89 19.59 15.18
CA GLU A 503 3.28 20.97 14.93
C GLU A 503 2.97 21.35 13.48
N LEU A 504 2.14 22.38 13.30
CA LEU A 504 1.84 22.92 11.99
C LEU A 504 2.89 23.93 11.57
N GLN A 505 3.31 23.86 10.32
CA GLN A 505 4.34 24.72 9.74
C GLN A 505 4.03 25.05 8.28
N ASN A 506 4.65 26.12 7.77
CA ASN A 506 4.60 26.44 6.36
C ASN A 506 5.23 25.31 5.53
N SER A 507 4.63 24.99 4.39
CA SER A 507 5.23 24.05 3.44
C SER A 507 6.41 24.71 2.72
N LYS A 508 7.53 24.00 2.59
CA LYS A 508 8.69 24.50 1.84
C LYS A 508 8.41 24.68 0.34
N ASN A 509 7.41 23.97 -0.16
CA ASN A 509 7.06 23.93 -1.58
C ASN A 509 5.88 24.86 -1.93
N SER A 510 5.37 25.61 -0.97
CA SER A 510 4.30 26.57 -1.21
C SER A 510 4.90 27.95 -1.58
N LEU A 511 4.36 28.54 -2.64
CA LEU A 511 4.67 29.94 -3.01
C LEU A 511 3.98 30.93 -2.07
N ASP A 512 2.94 30.49 -1.37
CA ASP A 512 2.15 31.33 -0.48
C ASP A 512 2.73 31.33 0.94
N SER A 513 2.53 32.42 1.63
CA SER A 513 2.86 32.59 3.05
C SER A 513 1.62 32.36 3.90
N TYR A 514 1.79 31.61 4.99
CA TYR A 514 0.71 31.33 5.93
C TYR A 514 1.10 31.78 7.32
N ASP A 515 0.18 32.48 7.98
CA ASP A 515 0.29 32.81 9.40
C ASP A 515 -0.63 31.87 10.20
N ILE A 516 -0.03 31.03 11.03
CA ILE A 516 -0.75 30.11 11.91
C ILE A 516 -0.93 30.82 13.25
N VAL A 517 -2.08 31.47 13.41
CA VAL A 517 -2.40 32.34 14.55
C VAL A 517 -2.64 31.50 15.81
N SER A 518 -3.34 30.38 15.69
CA SER A 518 -3.63 29.47 16.80
C SER A 518 -3.64 28.01 16.35
N GLY A 519 -3.51 27.09 17.31
CA GLY A 519 -3.52 25.65 17.03
C GLY A 519 -2.23 25.12 16.41
N ARG A 520 -1.13 25.87 16.47
CA ARG A 520 0.16 25.50 15.87
C ARG A 520 0.76 24.24 16.46
N LYS A 521 0.61 24.04 17.77
CA LYS A 521 1.11 22.85 18.48
C LYS A 521 -0.01 22.16 19.24
N SER A 522 -0.08 20.84 19.09
CA SER A 522 -1.06 20.01 19.78
C SER A 522 -0.43 18.71 20.25
N ARG A 523 -0.91 18.18 21.36
CA ARG A 523 -0.55 16.85 21.87
C ARG A 523 -1.77 15.98 21.91
N LEU A 524 -1.68 14.80 21.32
CA LEU A 524 -2.77 13.86 21.17
C LEU A 524 -2.38 12.49 21.71
N THR A 525 -3.34 11.81 22.32
CA THR A 525 -3.26 10.37 22.57
C THR A 525 -4.42 9.74 21.84
N LEU A 526 -4.13 8.79 20.95
CA LEU A 526 -5.13 8.15 20.11
C LEU A 526 -5.35 6.71 20.53
N TYR A 527 -6.61 6.32 20.58
CA TYR A 527 -7.06 4.95 20.81
C TYR A 527 -7.71 4.40 19.54
N PRO A 528 -7.86 3.08 19.39
CA PRO A 528 -8.48 2.50 18.21
C PRO A 528 -9.86 3.09 17.91
N GLY A 529 -10.08 3.49 16.65
CA GLY A 529 -11.31 4.13 16.22
C GLY A 529 -11.47 5.60 16.60
N ASN A 530 -10.53 6.19 17.36
CA ASN A 530 -10.59 7.61 17.69
C ASN A 530 -10.10 8.46 16.51
N VAL A 531 -10.86 9.51 16.24
CA VAL A 531 -10.48 10.56 15.30
C VAL A 531 -10.45 11.88 16.06
N ALA A 532 -9.26 12.47 16.19
CA ALA A 532 -9.11 13.81 16.72
C ALA A 532 -9.34 14.85 15.62
N VAL A 533 -9.82 16.03 15.99
CA VAL A 533 -9.96 17.17 15.08
C VAL A 533 -9.06 18.30 15.56
N ILE A 534 -8.20 18.80 14.67
CA ILE A 534 -7.40 19.99 14.89
C ILE A 534 -7.90 21.07 13.94
N GLU A 535 -8.34 22.18 14.52
CA GLU A 535 -8.86 23.34 13.82
C GLU A 535 -7.95 24.53 14.07
N PRO A 536 -6.83 24.66 13.35
CA PRO A 536 -5.96 25.82 13.47
C PRO A 536 -6.61 27.04 12.84
N GLU A 537 -6.33 28.20 13.37
CA GLU A 537 -6.60 29.44 12.69
C GLU A 537 -5.42 29.79 11.80
N VAL A 538 -5.61 29.65 10.49
CA VAL A 538 -4.57 29.90 9.48
C VAL A 538 -5.02 31.01 8.57
N LYS A 539 -4.16 32.03 8.40
CA LYS A 539 -4.35 33.10 7.44
C LYS A 539 -3.46 32.84 6.23
N GLN A 540 -4.04 32.78 5.06
CA GLN A 540 -3.32 32.69 3.79
C GLN A 540 -3.00 34.10 3.31
N MET A 541 -1.75 34.44 3.23
CA MET A 541 -1.28 35.78 2.94
C MET A 541 -0.68 35.86 1.54
N VAL A 542 -0.95 36.98 0.89
CA VAL A 542 -0.32 37.38 -0.37
C VAL A 542 0.37 38.73 -0.13
N THR A 543 1.64 38.85 -0.52
CA THR A 543 2.34 40.12 -0.49
C THR A 543 1.89 40.97 -1.67
N VAL A 544 1.19 42.01 -1.39
CA VAL A 544 0.68 42.94 -2.39
C VAL A 544 1.59 44.18 -2.45
N SER A 545 1.98 44.51 -3.65
CA SER A 545 2.66 45.77 -3.94
C SER A 545 1.88 46.58 -4.95
N GLY A 546 1.93 47.90 -4.83
CA GLY A 546 1.19 48.80 -5.71
C GLY A 546 1.51 50.25 -5.41
N ARG A 547 0.83 51.13 -6.12
CA ARG A 547 0.97 52.57 -5.97
C ARG A 547 -0.41 53.18 -5.78
N ILE A 548 -0.57 54.03 -4.77
CA ILE A 548 -1.84 54.67 -4.44
C ILE A 548 -1.88 56.11 -4.92
N ARG A 549 -3.00 56.49 -5.55
CA ARG A 549 -3.30 57.84 -6.03
C ARG A 549 -4.63 58.35 -5.44
N ALA A 550 -4.70 59.66 -5.24
CA ALA A 550 -5.98 60.30 -4.97
C ALA A 550 -6.84 60.43 -6.27
N GLU A 551 -8.09 60.80 -6.14
CA GLU A 551 -9.02 61.01 -7.28
C GLU A 551 -8.50 62.02 -8.31
N ASP A 552 -7.72 63.02 -7.86
CA ASP A 552 -7.12 64.02 -8.73
C ASP A 552 -5.83 63.55 -9.41
N GLY A 553 -5.46 62.28 -9.22
CA GLY A 553 -4.25 61.65 -9.78
C GLY A 553 -2.97 61.92 -9.02
N THR A 554 -3.00 62.68 -7.91
CA THR A 554 -1.81 62.91 -7.09
C THR A 554 -1.39 61.67 -6.34
N LEU A 555 -0.04 61.43 -6.24
CA LEU A 555 0.50 60.31 -5.50
C LEU A 555 0.34 60.55 -3.99
N LEU A 556 -0.11 59.55 -3.27
CA LEU A 556 -0.32 59.64 -1.82
C LEU A 556 0.95 59.18 -1.07
N ALA A 557 1.89 60.10 -0.92
CA ALA A 557 3.11 59.88 -0.13
C ALA A 557 2.81 59.85 1.37
N ASN A 558 3.52 58.98 2.10
CA ASN A 558 3.41 58.84 3.56
C ASN A 558 1.99 58.50 4.08
N ALA A 559 1.09 58.01 3.22
CA ALA A 559 -0.22 57.52 3.62
C ALA A 559 -0.07 56.34 4.58
N ARG A 560 -0.85 56.33 5.64
CA ARG A 560 -0.93 55.18 6.56
C ARG A 560 -1.80 54.11 5.96
N ILE A 561 -1.33 52.88 6.04
CA ILE A 561 -2.03 51.70 5.52
C ILE A 561 -2.28 50.73 6.66
N ASN A 562 -3.50 50.27 6.76
CA ASN A 562 -3.90 49.24 7.71
C ASN A 562 -4.65 48.12 6.99
N ASN A 563 -4.55 46.93 7.50
CA ASN A 563 -5.43 45.78 7.19
C ASN A 563 -5.51 44.81 8.37
N HIS A 564 -6.08 43.63 8.17
CA HIS A 564 -6.19 42.60 9.19
C HIS A 564 -4.86 41.98 9.61
N ILE A 565 -3.78 42.17 8.85
CA ILE A 565 -2.44 41.60 9.11
C ILE A 565 -1.55 42.59 9.85
N GLY A 566 -1.54 43.84 9.42
CA GLY A 566 -0.59 44.79 9.99
C GLY A 566 -0.78 46.22 9.48
N ARG A 567 0.28 47.02 9.67
CA ARG A 567 0.31 48.42 9.34
C ARG A 567 1.60 48.77 8.61
N THR A 568 1.50 49.60 7.59
CA THR A 568 2.67 50.17 6.87
C THR A 568 2.39 51.60 6.44
N ARG A 569 3.26 52.17 5.62
CA ARG A 569 3.11 53.48 4.99
C ARG A 569 3.56 53.43 3.54
N THR A 570 2.98 54.26 2.71
CA THR A 570 3.51 54.50 1.38
C THR A 570 4.79 55.30 1.44
N ASP A 571 5.66 55.10 0.45
CA ASP A 571 6.86 55.88 0.24
C ASP A 571 6.58 57.28 -0.39
N GLU A 572 7.63 58.00 -0.80
CA GLU A 572 7.51 59.30 -1.45
C GLU A 572 6.81 59.25 -2.82
N ASN A 573 6.80 58.08 -3.47
CA ASN A 573 6.18 57.84 -4.76
C ASN A 573 4.77 57.23 -4.64
N GLY A 574 4.24 57.12 -3.42
CA GLY A 574 2.96 56.48 -3.15
C GLY A 574 2.99 54.98 -3.29
N GLU A 575 4.16 54.34 -3.36
CA GLU A 575 4.31 52.90 -3.46
C GLU A 575 4.18 52.27 -2.08
N PHE A 576 3.58 51.06 -2.05
CA PHE A 576 3.41 50.29 -0.84
C PHE A 576 3.68 48.80 -1.09
N VAL A 577 4.11 48.14 -0.04
CA VAL A 577 4.23 46.68 0.03
C VAL A 577 3.60 46.21 1.33
N MET A 578 2.69 45.26 1.27
CA MET A 578 1.96 44.80 2.44
C MET A 578 1.45 43.37 2.24
N ASP A 579 1.49 42.60 3.31
CA ASP A 579 0.82 41.29 3.34
C ASP A 579 -0.69 41.48 3.52
N VAL A 580 -1.48 40.76 2.72
CA VAL A 580 -2.93 40.83 2.73
C VAL A 580 -3.50 39.41 2.90
N ASP A 581 -4.46 39.28 3.81
CA ASP A 581 -5.20 38.03 4.00
C ASP A 581 -6.15 37.80 2.81
N LYS A 582 -6.01 36.68 2.12
CA LYS A 582 -6.91 36.31 1.00
C LYS A 582 -8.38 36.26 1.38
N LYS A 583 -8.69 35.93 2.63
CA LYS A 583 -10.06 35.89 3.12
C LYS A 583 -10.68 37.27 3.31
N TYR A 584 -9.84 38.26 3.61
CA TYR A 584 -10.24 39.65 3.80
C TYR A 584 -9.33 40.56 2.97
N PRO A 585 -9.50 40.54 1.64
CA PRO A 585 -8.58 41.20 0.71
C PRO A 585 -8.85 42.70 0.61
N THR A 586 -8.85 43.38 1.74
CA THR A 586 -9.07 44.84 1.83
C THR A 586 -7.88 45.55 2.46
N ILE A 587 -7.64 46.74 2.00
CA ILE A 587 -6.60 47.66 2.50
C ILE A 587 -7.23 49.02 2.79
N ASP A 588 -7.02 49.53 4.00
CA ASP A 588 -7.48 50.84 4.42
C ASP A 588 -6.33 51.86 4.33
N PHE A 589 -6.53 52.89 3.57
CA PHE A 589 -5.58 54.00 3.46
C PHE A 589 -6.09 55.21 4.23
N ARG A 590 -5.18 55.86 4.98
CA ARG A 590 -5.45 57.12 5.65
C ARG A 590 -4.37 58.16 5.28
N TYR A 591 -4.83 59.31 4.75
CA TYR A 591 -3.95 60.34 4.25
C TYR A 591 -4.40 61.75 4.72
N SER A 592 -3.74 62.84 4.23
CA SER A 592 -3.86 64.19 4.74
C SER A 592 -5.33 64.64 4.96
N GLY A 593 -5.58 65.24 6.15
CA GLY A 593 -6.91 65.69 6.52
C GLY A 593 -7.84 64.64 7.09
N ASN A 594 -7.30 63.53 7.58
CA ASN A 594 -8.11 62.39 8.08
C ASN A 594 -9.00 61.70 7.03
N LYS A 595 -8.66 61.91 5.76
CA LYS A 595 -9.37 61.19 4.67
C LYS A 595 -9.00 59.71 4.71
N THR A 596 -10.01 58.87 4.52
CA THR A 596 -9.83 57.40 4.47
C THR A 596 -10.39 56.85 3.19
N CYS A 597 -9.76 55.83 2.64
CA CYS A 597 -10.37 55.01 1.61
C CYS A 597 -10.08 53.54 1.87
N GLU A 598 -11.04 52.70 1.57
CA GLU A 598 -10.93 51.25 1.61
C GLU A 598 -10.84 50.75 0.17
N VAL A 599 -9.85 49.90 -0.09
CA VAL A 599 -9.67 49.27 -1.40
C VAL A 599 -9.84 47.76 -1.23
N ALA A 600 -10.77 47.20 -1.97
CA ALA A 600 -10.93 45.77 -2.09
C ALA A 600 -10.10 45.24 -3.26
N LEU A 601 -9.39 44.12 -3.06
CA LEU A 601 -8.51 43.49 -4.03
C LEU A 601 -9.09 42.15 -4.49
N GLU A 602 -8.90 41.79 -5.75
CA GLU A 602 -9.19 40.45 -6.24
C GLU A 602 -7.92 39.58 -6.16
N LEU A 603 -7.81 38.76 -5.10
CA LEU A 603 -6.65 37.94 -4.83
C LEU A 603 -6.92 36.43 -5.02
N ASN A 604 -8.07 36.02 -5.58
CA ASN A 604 -8.46 34.61 -5.67
C ASN A 604 -7.43 33.75 -6.39
N GLN A 605 -6.83 34.26 -7.45
CA GLN A 605 -5.78 33.57 -8.21
C GLN A 605 -4.35 34.02 -7.90
N ALA A 606 -4.22 35.01 -7.02
CA ALA A 606 -2.91 35.56 -6.68
C ALA A 606 -2.14 34.61 -5.75
N ARG A 607 -0.83 34.47 -5.99
CA ARG A 607 0.07 33.65 -5.18
C ARG A 607 1.38 34.40 -4.92
N GLY A 608 1.93 34.21 -3.73
CA GLY A 608 3.20 34.78 -3.34
C GLY A 608 3.17 36.29 -3.27
N ALA A 609 3.76 36.96 -4.26
CA ALA A 609 3.82 38.42 -4.37
C ALA A 609 3.15 38.87 -5.67
N VAL A 610 2.30 39.89 -5.59
CA VAL A 610 1.57 40.42 -6.75
C VAL A 610 1.69 41.96 -6.80
N TRP A 611 1.77 42.49 -8.02
CA TRP A 611 1.71 43.91 -8.29
C TRP A 611 0.28 44.26 -8.74
N VAL A 612 -0.41 45.14 -7.96
CA VAL A 612 -1.82 45.53 -8.25
C VAL A 612 -1.92 46.81 -9.07
N GLY A 613 -0.79 47.38 -9.48
CA GLY A 613 -0.78 48.58 -10.30
C GLY A 613 -1.07 49.88 -9.52
N ASP A 614 -1.59 50.87 -10.24
CA ASP A 614 -2.02 52.14 -9.66
C ASP A 614 -3.44 51.98 -9.09
N VAL A 615 -3.59 52.14 -7.80
CA VAL A 615 -4.85 52.07 -7.07
C VAL A 615 -5.33 53.50 -6.82
N VAL A 616 -6.57 53.81 -7.18
CA VAL A 616 -7.16 55.13 -7.00
C VAL A 616 -8.07 55.13 -5.77
N CYS A 617 -7.81 56.07 -4.87
CA CYS A 617 -8.57 56.32 -3.65
C CYS A 617 -9.74 57.24 -3.94
N SER A 618 -10.91 56.69 -4.20
CA SER A 618 -12.11 57.47 -4.65
C SER A 618 -13.13 57.75 -3.55
N GLY A 619 -12.80 57.55 -2.29
CA GLY A 619 -13.75 57.75 -1.18
C GLY A 619 -14.92 56.78 -1.14
N LEU A 620 -15.10 56.01 -2.19
CA LEU A 620 -15.96 54.82 -2.32
C LEU A 620 -15.07 53.61 -2.57
N SER A 621 -15.47 52.45 -2.10
CA SER A 621 -14.71 51.21 -2.34
C SER A 621 -14.43 51.04 -3.84
N SER A 622 -13.13 51.03 -4.24
CA SER A 622 -12.70 50.79 -5.62
C SER A 622 -12.09 49.40 -5.73
N TRP A 623 -12.39 48.71 -6.81
CA TRP A 623 -11.86 47.39 -7.13
C TRP A 623 -10.59 47.56 -7.98
N ALA A 624 -9.49 47.00 -7.52
CA ALA A 624 -8.26 46.93 -8.29
C ALA A 624 -8.08 45.52 -8.87
N ALA A 625 -7.96 45.42 -10.19
CA ALA A 625 -7.67 44.14 -10.85
C ALA A 625 -6.18 43.76 -10.66
N VAL A 626 -5.96 42.50 -10.32
CA VAL A 626 -4.61 41.94 -10.16
C VAL A 626 -4.02 41.63 -11.55
N THR A 627 -2.93 42.25 -11.90
CA THR A 627 -2.13 41.90 -13.09
C THR A 627 -0.98 41.02 -12.66
N GLN A 628 -1.02 39.75 -13.06
CA GLN A 628 0.15 38.87 -12.91
C GLN A 628 1.20 39.26 -13.94
N THR A 629 2.33 39.75 -13.49
CA THR A 629 3.55 39.81 -14.30
C THR A 629 4.13 38.39 -14.36
N GLY A 630 3.79 37.63 -15.41
CA GLY A 630 4.50 36.42 -15.71
C GLY A 630 5.92 36.73 -16.13
N GLU A 631 6.91 36.33 -15.38
CA GLU A 631 8.24 36.13 -15.91
C GLU A 631 8.22 34.85 -16.76
N GLU A 632 8.15 35.04 -18.07
CA GLU A 632 8.61 34.04 -19.01
C GLU A 632 10.12 33.86 -18.83
N ASN A 633 10.53 32.81 -18.18
CA ASN A 633 11.91 32.33 -18.27
C ASN A 633 11.98 31.34 -19.43
N GLU A 634 12.37 31.84 -20.61
CA GLU A 634 13.06 31.07 -21.64
C GLU A 634 14.45 30.65 -21.11
N SER A 635 14.65 29.37 -20.94
CA SER A 635 15.85 28.61 -21.37
C SER A 635 15.75 27.15 -20.93
#